data_c4024871887dfa3900e388441726b98d
#
_entry.id   c4024871887dfa3900e388441726b98d
#
_cell.length_a   1.000
_cell.length_b   1.000
_cell.length_c   1.000
_cell.angle_alpha   90.00
_cell.angle_beta   90.00
_cell.angle_gamma   90.00
#
_symmetry.space_group_name_H-M   'P 1'
#
loop_
_entity.id
_entity.type
_entity.pdbx_description
1 polymer ?
#
loop_
_entity_poly.entity_id
_entity_poly.type
_entity_poly.pdbx_seq_one_letter_code
_entity_poly.pdbx_strand_id
1 'polypeptide(L)'
;MKFSELWLREWVNPAISSEALSDQITMAGLEVDGVDPVAGAFNGVVVGEVVECGQHPNADKLRVTKINVGGDRLLDIVCGAPNCRQGLKVAVATVGAVLPGDFKIKAAKLRGEPSEGMLCSFSELGITSDQHGIIELAQDATVGTDIREFLQLDDNTIEISVTPNRADCLGIIGIARDVAVLNKLPLSEPVMAPVVATITDTLPIEVQAVEACPRYLGRVVKGIDITAATPLWMVEKLRRCGIRSIDAVVDITNYVLLELGQPMHAFDLNRIQGGIIVRLAHKDEPLTLLDGTNAKLNDDTLVIADHQQALAMGGIFGGEHSGVNEQTRDVLLEAAFFSPLSITGRARRQGLHTDASHRYERGVDPQLQYKAMERATALLLEICGGQAGPVIDVTSDAHLPKPAQITLRREKLDRLIGHHVEDAQVTDILQRLGCQVEKQGDTWTAKAPSWRFDMQIEEDLVEEVARVYGYDNIPNVPVKANLEMTRHREADLSLKRVKNLLVDRGFQEAITYSFVDPKVQALLHPGEEALILPSPISVEMSAMRLSLWTGLLGSVVYNQNRQQGRVRLFESGLRFVPDTQADLGIRQDVMLSGVIAGNRNEEHWDLARQAVDYYDLKGDLEAILELTGKLDEVQFKAESNPALHPGQSAAIYLRGERIGFIGVVHPELERKLDLNGRTIVFEMLWNKLADRVLPDAGEISRFPSNRRDIAVVVAENVPADDILAECKKVGANQIVGVNLFDVYRGKGVEEGYKSLAISLVLQDTARTLEEEEIAATVAKCVEALKQRFQASLRD
;
A
#
# COMPACT_ATOMS: atom_id res chain seq x y z
N MET A 1 -2.07 -0.84 -16.02
CA MET A 1 -2.53 -1.36 -17.34
C MET A 1 -1.32 -1.79 -18.15
N LYS A 2 -1.42 -2.98 -18.81
CA LYS A 2 -0.38 -3.45 -19.73
C LYS A 2 -0.83 -3.26 -21.18
N PHE A 3 0.10 -2.88 -22.06
CA PHE A 3 -0.18 -2.74 -23.49
C PHE A 3 1.05 -2.95 -24.34
N SER A 4 0.84 -3.36 -25.59
CA SER A 4 1.89 -3.48 -26.61
C SER A 4 2.28 -2.10 -27.13
N GLU A 5 3.59 -1.80 -27.19
CA GLU A 5 4.10 -0.56 -27.78
C GLU A 5 3.76 -0.47 -29.27
N LEU A 6 3.89 -1.55 -30.03
CA LEU A 6 3.52 -1.57 -31.45
C LEU A 6 2.03 -1.30 -31.65
N TRP A 7 1.16 -1.83 -30.79
CA TRP A 7 -0.28 -1.52 -30.85
C TRP A 7 -0.57 -0.05 -30.60
N LEU A 8 0.10 0.56 -29.62
CA LEU A 8 0.01 2.00 -29.39
C LEU A 8 0.50 2.79 -30.62
N ARG A 9 1.62 2.35 -31.23
CA ARG A 9 2.18 3.00 -32.42
C ARG A 9 1.32 2.88 -33.68
N GLU A 10 0.40 1.93 -33.75
CA GLU A 10 -0.64 1.90 -34.79
C GLU A 10 -1.58 3.13 -34.69
N TRP A 11 -1.82 3.63 -33.46
CA TRP A 11 -2.69 4.78 -33.21
C TRP A 11 -1.93 6.12 -33.25
N VAL A 12 -0.71 6.14 -32.77
CA VAL A 12 0.16 7.32 -32.77
C VAL A 12 1.62 6.88 -32.76
N ASN A 13 2.39 7.34 -33.73
CA ASN A 13 3.79 6.89 -33.90
C ASN A 13 4.76 8.08 -33.83
N PRO A 14 5.14 8.56 -32.65
CA PRO A 14 6.18 9.58 -32.51
C PRO A 14 7.55 9.01 -32.90
N ALA A 15 8.37 9.83 -33.55
CA ALA A 15 9.72 9.45 -33.95
C ALA A 15 10.74 9.46 -32.80
N ILE A 16 10.41 8.75 -31.71
CA ILE A 16 11.23 8.62 -30.50
C ILE A 16 11.43 7.15 -30.14
N SER A 17 12.49 6.85 -29.40
CA SER A 17 12.78 5.48 -28.93
C SER A 17 11.77 5.01 -27.90
N SER A 18 11.75 3.70 -27.62
CA SER A 18 10.90 3.11 -26.54
C SER A 18 11.23 3.69 -25.17
N GLU A 19 12.50 3.92 -24.88
CA GLU A 19 12.96 4.56 -23.64
C GLU A 19 12.41 5.99 -23.51
N ALA A 20 12.61 6.80 -24.56
CA ALA A 20 12.09 8.17 -24.58
C ALA A 20 10.56 8.25 -24.50
N LEU A 21 9.85 7.27 -25.10
CA LEU A 21 8.39 7.17 -24.99
C LEU A 21 7.97 6.86 -23.55
N SER A 22 8.63 5.92 -22.90
CA SER A 22 8.37 5.54 -21.52
C SER A 22 8.62 6.70 -20.55
N ASP A 23 9.71 7.43 -20.72
CA ASP A 23 10.03 8.63 -19.95
C ASP A 23 8.98 9.73 -20.16
N GLN A 24 8.58 9.95 -21.41
CA GLN A 24 7.58 10.95 -21.76
C GLN A 24 6.21 10.65 -21.12
N ILE A 25 5.77 9.40 -21.18
CA ILE A 25 4.51 8.95 -20.60
C ILE A 25 4.55 9.12 -19.07
N THR A 26 5.66 8.71 -18.44
CA THR A 26 5.87 8.87 -17.00
C THR A 26 5.84 10.32 -16.56
N MET A 27 6.60 11.18 -17.25
CA MET A 27 6.65 12.61 -16.92
C MET A 27 5.32 13.33 -17.15
N ALA A 28 4.46 12.78 -17.99
CA ALA A 28 3.12 13.27 -18.25
C ALA A 28 2.05 12.75 -17.26
N GLY A 29 2.44 11.97 -16.23
CA GLY A 29 1.57 11.51 -15.16
C GLY A 29 1.05 10.09 -15.27
N LEU A 30 1.53 9.31 -16.24
CA LEU A 30 1.24 7.88 -16.39
C LEU A 30 2.54 7.08 -16.09
N GLU A 31 2.79 6.82 -14.81
CA GLU A 31 4.02 6.16 -14.35
C GLU A 31 4.20 4.79 -15.03
N VAL A 32 5.35 4.59 -15.66
CA VAL A 32 5.72 3.31 -16.26
C VAL A 32 6.40 2.45 -15.21
N ASP A 33 5.74 1.34 -14.85
CA ASP A 33 6.23 0.37 -13.85
C ASP A 33 7.24 -0.61 -14.45
N GLY A 34 7.10 -0.91 -15.73
CA GLY A 34 8.00 -1.84 -16.42
C GLY A 34 7.87 -1.81 -17.95
N VAL A 35 8.93 -2.26 -18.59
CA VAL A 35 9.01 -2.46 -20.05
C VAL A 35 9.68 -3.80 -20.30
N ASP A 36 8.90 -4.76 -20.80
CA ASP A 36 9.36 -6.13 -21.04
C ASP A 36 9.28 -6.50 -22.52
N PRO A 37 10.28 -7.16 -23.09
CA PRO A 37 10.19 -7.67 -24.45
C PRO A 37 9.11 -8.74 -24.56
N VAL A 38 8.35 -8.75 -25.66
CA VAL A 38 7.23 -9.69 -25.85
C VAL A 38 7.66 -11.13 -26.16
N ALA A 39 8.94 -11.33 -26.47
CA ALA A 39 9.53 -12.64 -26.75
C ALA A 39 10.99 -12.70 -26.30
N GLY A 40 11.50 -13.91 -26.11
CA GLY A 40 12.91 -14.14 -25.84
C GLY A 40 13.83 -13.72 -27.00
N ALA A 41 15.12 -13.58 -26.69
CA ALA A 41 16.13 -13.31 -27.72
C ALA A 41 16.40 -14.59 -28.53
N PHE A 42 16.10 -14.59 -29.82
CA PHE A 42 16.39 -15.69 -30.73
C PHE A 42 16.56 -15.20 -32.17
N ASN A 43 17.17 -16.02 -33.01
CA ASN A 43 17.31 -15.82 -34.45
C ASN A 43 17.30 -17.13 -35.23
N GLY A 44 17.14 -17.05 -36.55
CA GLY A 44 17.18 -18.21 -37.44
C GLY A 44 15.94 -19.10 -37.38
N VAL A 45 14.82 -18.56 -36.90
CA VAL A 45 13.53 -19.26 -36.92
C VAL A 45 12.66 -18.67 -38.02
N VAL A 46 12.17 -19.54 -38.89
CA VAL A 46 11.40 -19.14 -40.09
C VAL A 46 10.05 -19.88 -40.18
N VAL A 47 9.14 -19.32 -40.95
CA VAL A 47 7.89 -20.01 -41.32
C VAL A 47 8.23 -21.21 -42.19
N GLY A 48 7.73 -22.39 -41.77
CA GLY A 48 7.85 -23.60 -42.60
C GLY A 48 6.50 -24.29 -42.79
N GLU A 49 6.44 -25.18 -43.76
CA GLU A 49 5.25 -26.01 -44.01
C GLU A 49 5.61 -27.48 -43.82
N VAL A 50 4.79 -28.18 -43.07
CA VAL A 50 4.91 -29.63 -42.89
C VAL A 50 4.36 -30.32 -44.15
N VAL A 51 5.25 -30.67 -45.08
CA VAL A 51 4.85 -31.31 -46.34
C VAL A 51 4.51 -32.77 -46.15
N GLU A 52 5.29 -33.49 -45.33
CA GLU A 52 5.07 -34.89 -44.99
C GLU A 52 5.18 -35.06 -43.47
N CYS A 53 4.31 -35.89 -42.87
CA CYS A 53 4.37 -36.26 -41.46
C CYS A 53 4.02 -37.75 -41.28
N GLY A 54 4.97 -38.52 -40.80
CA GLY A 54 4.81 -39.96 -40.55
C GLY A 54 5.23 -40.40 -39.15
N GLN A 55 4.85 -41.62 -38.76
CA GLN A 55 5.27 -42.20 -37.51
C GLN A 55 6.79 -42.50 -37.53
N HIS A 56 7.45 -42.20 -36.40
CA HIS A 56 8.88 -42.55 -36.24
C HIS A 56 9.06 -44.07 -36.13
N PRO A 57 10.03 -44.69 -36.92
CA PRO A 57 10.15 -46.13 -36.96
C PRO A 57 10.57 -46.77 -35.60
N ASN A 58 11.26 -46.05 -34.74
CA ASN A 58 11.83 -46.52 -33.50
C ASN A 58 11.31 -45.79 -32.25
N ALA A 59 10.21 -45.02 -32.33
CA ALA A 59 9.67 -44.24 -31.20
C ALA A 59 8.18 -43.90 -31.35
N ASP A 60 7.36 -44.41 -30.43
CA ASP A 60 5.89 -44.27 -30.48
C ASP A 60 5.42 -42.81 -30.35
N LYS A 61 6.15 -41.97 -29.62
CA LYS A 61 5.78 -40.55 -29.37
C LYS A 61 6.43 -39.56 -30.33
N LEU A 62 7.25 -40.02 -31.28
CA LEU A 62 7.93 -39.14 -32.23
C LEU A 62 7.32 -39.28 -33.63
N ARG A 63 7.42 -38.24 -34.39
CA ARG A 63 7.06 -38.18 -35.82
C ARG A 63 8.28 -37.75 -36.65
N VAL A 64 8.40 -38.32 -37.86
CA VAL A 64 9.38 -37.90 -38.87
C VAL A 64 8.65 -37.00 -39.85
N THR A 65 9.21 -35.82 -40.07
CA THR A 65 8.58 -34.81 -40.94
C THR A 65 9.53 -34.33 -42.01
N LYS A 66 8.98 -33.94 -43.15
CA LYS A 66 9.69 -33.18 -44.21
C LYS A 66 9.11 -31.78 -44.26
N ILE A 67 9.97 -30.81 -44.06
CA ILE A 67 9.57 -29.41 -43.85
C ILE A 67 10.11 -28.57 -45.03
N ASN A 68 9.21 -27.83 -45.67
CA ASN A 68 9.56 -26.77 -46.62
C ASN A 68 9.79 -25.47 -45.85
N VAL A 69 11.00 -24.92 -45.96
CA VAL A 69 11.38 -23.59 -45.38
C VAL A 69 11.70 -22.58 -46.46
N GLY A 70 11.32 -22.82 -47.72
CA GLY A 70 11.61 -21.95 -48.86
C GLY A 70 12.97 -22.15 -49.48
N GLY A 71 13.71 -23.17 -49.11
CA GLY A 71 14.99 -23.53 -49.75
C GLY A 71 14.84 -24.55 -50.87
N ASP A 72 15.97 -24.91 -51.46
CA ASP A 72 16.04 -25.83 -52.61
C ASP A 72 15.67 -27.29 -52.28
N ARG A 73 15.62 -27.67 -51.00
CA ARG A 73 15.27 -28.99 -50.51
C ARG A 73 14.42 -28.96 -49.28
N LEU A 74 13.68 -30.01 -49.04
CA LEU A 74 12.97 -30.25 -47.81
C LEU A 74 13.93 -30.64 -46.68
N LEU A 75 13.69 -30.17 -45.48
CA LEU A 75 14.44 -30.53 -44.26
C LEU A 75 13.80 -31.75 -43.56
N ASP A 76 14.61 -32.69 -43.17
CA ASP A 76 14.20 -33.79 -42.32
C ASP A 76 14.23 -33.32 -40.85
N ILE A 77 13.09 -33.31 -40.16
CA ILE A 77 12.98 -32.92 -38.75
C ILE A 77 12.15 -33.94 -37.97
N VAL A 78 12.68 -34.36 -36.83
CA VAL A 78 11.96 -35.21 -35.90
C VAL A 78 11.22 -34.32 -34.88
N CYS A 79 9.90 -34.54 -34.71
CA CYS A 79 9.04 -33.80 -33.82
C CYS A 79 8.33 -34.66 -32.79
N GLY A 80 8.34 -34.27 -31.53
CA GLY A 80 7.61 -34.95 -30.45
C GLY A 80 6.28 -34.32 -30.06
N ALA A 81 5.88 -33.25 -30.71
CA ALA A 81 4.65 -32.52 -30.38
C ALA A 81 3.41 -33.31 -30.84
N PRO A 82 2.37 -33.41 -29.98
CA PRO A 82 1.16 -34.15 -30.31
C PRO A 82 0.33 -33.56 -31.45
N ASN A 83 0.44 -32.25 -31.66
CA ASN A 83 -0.30 -31.51 -32.69
C ASN A 83 0.37 -31.50 -34.07
N CYS A 84 1.57 -32.09 -34.18
CA CYS A 84 2.30 -32.14 -35.47
C CYS A 84 1.56 -33.00 -36.49
N ARG A 85 1.23 -32.46 -37.66
CA ARG A 85 0.51 -33.10 -38.78
C ARG A 85 0.85 -32.45 -40.10
N GLN A 86 0.65 -33.23 -41.18
CA GLN A 86 0.84 -32.74 -42.56
C GLN A 86 -0.05 -31.54 -42.87
N GLY A 87 0.46 -30.58 -43.61
CA GLY A 87 -0.24 -29.38 -44.05
C GLY A 87 -0.20 -28.21 -43.10
N LEU A 88 0.42 -28.36 -41.90
CA LEU A 88 0.58 -27.23 -40.97
C LEU A 88 1.64 -26.25 -41.48
N LYS A 89 1.37 -24.95 -41.23
CA LYS A 89 2.38 -23.90 -41.19
C LYS A 89 2.89 -23.78 -39.75
N VAL A 90 4.20 -23.79 -39.57
CA VAL A 90 4.88 -23.93 -38.26
C VAL A 90 6.11 -22.99 -38.18
N ALA A 91 6.56 -22.74 -36.94
CA ALA A 91 7.82 -22.06 -36.70
C ALA A 91 8.97 -23.07 -36.68
N VAL A 92 9.96 -22.88 -37.56
CA VAL A 92 11.08 -23.80 -37.75
C VAL A 92 12.40 -23.13 -37.40
N ALA A 93 13.06 -23.61 -36.37
CA ALA A 93 14.41 -23.25 -36.05
C ALA A 93 15.36 -24.08 -36.97
N THR A 94 16.01 -23.42 -37.90
CA THR A 94 16.98 -24.05 -38.85
C THR A 94 18.33 -24.31 -38.17
N VAL A 95 19.15 -25.16 -38.78
CA VAL A 95 20.52 -25.39 -38.27
C VAL A 95 21.31 -24.07 -38.26
N GLY A 96 21.90 -23.75 -37.11
CA GLY A 96 22.57 -22.48 -36.86
C GLY A 96 21.72 -21.46 -36.13
N ALA A 97 20.40 -21.69 -35.99
CA ALA A 97 19.52 -20.85 -35.15
C ALA A 97 19.99 -20.87 -33.70
N VAL A 98 19.80 -19.72 -33.02
CA VAL A 98 20.04 -19.57 -31.58
C VAL A 98 18.74 -19.23 -30.92
N LEU A 99 18.29 -20.09 -30.01
CA LEU A 99 17.06 -19.93 -29.21
C LEU A 99 17.38 -19.31 -27.84
N PRO A 100 16.38 -18.85 -27.08
CA PRO A 100 16.57 -18.32 -25.74
C PRO A 100 17.44 -19.21 -24.84
N GLY A 101 18.33 -18.60 -24.04
CA GLY A 101 19.33 -19.34 -23.25
C GLY A 101 20.55 -19.80 -24.03
N ASP A 102 20.86 -19.15 -25.18
CA ASP A 102 21.99 -19.47 -26.09
C ASP A 102 21.93 -20.91 -26.61
N PHE A 103 20.74 -21.46 -26.72
CA PHE A 103 20.55 -22.83 -27.23
C PHE A 103 20.72 -22.85 -28.78
N LYS A 104 21.82 -23.40 -29.23
CA LYS A 104 22.17 -23.49 -30.67
C LYS A 104 21.61 -24.76 -31.30
N ILE A 105 20.86 -24.60 -32.39
CA ILE A 105 20.30 -25.70 -33.17
C ILE A 105 21.40 -26.29 -34.06
N LYS A 106 21.59 -27.60 -33.95
CA LYS A 106 22.57 -28.38 -34.72
C LYS A 106 21.87 -29.53 -35.42
N ALA A 107 22.41 -29.96 -36.56
CA ALA A 107 21.97 -31.19 -37.18
C ALA A 107 22.28 -32.37 -36.25
N ALA A 108 21.28 -33.21 -36.02
CA ALA A 108 21.35 -34.35 -35.08
C ALA A 108 20.66 -35.59 -35.64
N LYS A 109 20.89 -36.74 -35.01
CA LYS A 109 20.09 -37.95 -35.24
C LYS A 109 19.33 -38.28 -33.97
N LEU A 110 18.03 -38.38 -34.09
CA LEU A 110 17.14 -38.72 -32.99
C LEU A 110 16.60 -40.13 -33.17
N ARG A 111 17.10 -41.06 -32.36
CA ARG A 111 16.79 -42.53 -32.40
C ARG A 111 17.01 -43.12 -33.82
N GLY A 112 18.06 -42.63 -34.53
CA GLY A 112 18.46 -43.13 -35.85
C GLY A 112 17.98 -42.26 -37.03
N GLU A 113 16.96 -41.47 -36.88
CA GLU A 113 16.42 -40.56 -37.92
C GLU A 113 17.08 -39.19 -37.87
N PRO A 114 17.39 -38.61 -39.06
CA PRO A 114 18.01 -37.29 -39.16
C PRO A 114 17.05 -36.19 -38.70
N SER A 115 17.58 -35.14 -38.01
CA SER A 115 16.86 -33.97 -37.65
C SER A 115 17.72 -32.74 -37.91
N GLU A 116 17.34 -31.96 -38.92
CA GLU A 116 18.07 -30.76 -39.43
C GLU A 116 17.40 -29.49 -39.00
N GLY A 117 16.92 -29.43 -37.77
CA GLY A 117 16.21 -28.32 -37.20
C GLY A 117 15.25 -28.73 -36.06
N MET A 118 14.44 -27.81 -35.64
CA MET A 118 13.44 -28.01 -34.59
C MET A 118 12.16 -27.24 -34.92
N LEU A 119 11.01 -27.93 -34.76
CA LEU A 119 9.70 -27.24 -34.77
C LEU A 119 9.47 -26.65 -33.38
N CYS A 120 9.24 -25.33 -33.32
CA CYS A 120 9.21 -24.60 -32.06
C CYS A 120 7.81 -24.45 -31.49
N SER A 121 7.74 -24.48 -30.16
CA SER A 121 6.60 -24.05 -29.33
C SER A 121 6.75 -22.58 -28.95
N PHE A 122 5.70 -21.98 -28.42
CA PHE A 122 5.76 -20.62 -27.86
C PHE A 122 6.73 -20.49 -26.68
N SER A 123 6.84 -21.53 -25.86
CA SER A 123 7.76 -21.51 -24.70
C SER A 123 9.22 -21.57 -25.11
N GLU A 124 9.56 -22.29 -26.17
CA GLU A 124 10.93 -22.38 -26.70
C GLU A 124 11.42 -21.07 -27.30
N LEU A 125 10.51 -20.23 -27.80
CA LEU A 125 10.80 -18.89 -28.27
C LEU A 125 10.71 -17.82 -27.16
N GLY A 126 10.45 -18.22 -25.91
CA GLY A 126 10.31 -17.30 -24.79
C GLY A 126 9.12 -16.36 -24.91
N ILE A 127 8.05 -16.81 -25.59
CA ILE A 127 6.81 -16.03 -25.81
C ILE A 127 5.83 -16.26 -24.67
N THR A 128 5.64 -17.51 -24.24
CA THR A 128 4.80 -17.88 -23.08
C THR A 128 5.45 -19.03 -22.31
N SER A 129 4.99 -19.32 -21.10
CA SER A 129 5.41 -20.48 -20.33
C SER A 129 4.63 -21.76 -20.67
N ASP A 130 3.53 -21.66 -21.43
CA ASP A 130 2.69 -22.79 -21.80
C ASP A 130 3.38 -23.68 -22.84
N GLN A 131 3.41 -24.99 -22.56
CA GLN A 131 4.05 -26.02 -23.40
C GLN A 131 3.01 -26.87 -24.13
N HIS A 132 2.12 -26.27 -24.89
CA HIS A 132 1.07 -27.00 -25.64
C HIS A 132 1.42 -27.16 -27.12
N GLY A 133 2.37 -28.08 -27.40
CA GLY A 133 2.72 -28.42 -28.77
C GLY A 133 3.50 -27.36 -29.52
N ILE A 134 3.64 -27.54 -30.85
CA ILE A 134 4.29 -26.58 -31.75
C ILE A 134 3.34 -25.44 -32.14
N ILE A 135 3.91 -24.30 -32.52
CA ILE A 135 3.18 -23.12 -33.02
C ILE A 135 2.50 -23.47 -34.35
N GLU A 136 1.17 -23.33 -34.40
CA GLU A 136 0.38 -23.42 -35.63
C GLU A 136 0.14 -22.01 -36.18
N LEU A 137 0.65 -21.75 -37.38
CA LEU A 137 0.51 -20.47 -38.07
C LEU A 137 -0.67 -20.50 -39.03
N ALA A 138 -1.20 -19.33 -39.42
CA ALA A 138 -2.22 -19.23 -40.43
C ALA A 138 -1.75 -19.81 -41.78
N GLN A 139 -2.69 -20.37 -42.55
CA GLN A 139 -2.37 -21.04 -43.84
C GLN A 139 -1.79 -20.09 -44.92
N ASP A 140 -2.05 -18.81 -44.81
CA ASP A 140 -1.52 -17.75 -45.67
C ASP A 140 -0.13 -17.29 -45.29
N ALA A 141 0.46 -17.82 -44.19
CA ALA A 141 1.80 -17.50 -43.76
C ALA A 141 2.82 -17.88 -44.86
N THR A 142 3.62 -16.92 -45.32
CA THR A 142 4.61 -17.10 -46.38
C THR A 142 5.78 -17.89 -45.84
N VAL A 143 6.03 -19.07 -46.48
CA VAL A 143 7.18 -19.94 -46.15
C VAL A 143 8.47 -19.21 -46.32
N GLY A 144 9.40 -19.35 -45.37
CA GLY A 144 10.73 -18.71 -45.38
C GLY A 144 10.78 -17.33 -44.72
N THR A 145 9.60 -16.76 -44.36
CA THR A 145 9.58 -15.47 -43.62
C THR A 145 10.14 -15.69 -42.21
N ASP A 146 10.94 -14.75 -41.73
CA ASP A 146 11.42 -14.76 -40.34
C ASP A 146 10.23 -14.66 -39.35
N ILE A 147 10.22 -15.52 -38.33
CA ILE A 147 9.13 -15.57 -37.34
C ILE A 147 9.04 -14.29 -36.52
N ARG A 148 10.16 -13.62 -36.20
CA ARG A 148 10.12 -12.33 -35.50
C ARG A 148 9.41 -11.26 -36.33
N GLU A 149 9.68 -11.26 -37.64
CA GLU A 149 8.98 -10.35 -38.56
C GLU A 149 7.51 -10.72 -38.73
N PHE A 150 7.20 -12.00 -38.98
CA PHE A 150 5.83 -12.47 -39.18
C PHE A 150 4.92 -12.22 -38.00
N LEU A 151 5.38 -12.49 -36.76
CA LEU A 151 4.64 -12.29 -35.54
C LEU A 151 4.87 -10.90 -34.89
N GLN A 152 5.67 -10.04 -35.53
CA GLN A 152 6.02 -8.71 -34.98
C GLN A 152 6.55 -8.80 -33.54
N LEU A 153 7.55 -9.65 -33.29
CA LEU A 153 8.09 -9.93 -31.97
C LEU A 153 9.14 -8.92 -31.48
N ASP A 154 9.53 -7.97 -32.34
CA ASP A 154 10.36 -6.82 -31.95
C ASP A 154 9.45 -5.72 -31.37
N ASP A 155 8.81 -6.05 -30.23
CA ASP A 155 7.83 -5.25 -29.52
C ASP A 155 8.09 -5.33 -28.02
N ASN A 156 7.59 -4.35 -27.29
CA ASN A 156 7.61 -4.31 -25.84
C ASN A 156 6.20 -4.28 -25.27
N THR A 157 6.02 -4.96 -24.14
CA THR A 157 4.88 -4.73 -23.24
C THR A 157 5.26 -3.62 -22.28
N ILE A 158 4.52 -2.53 -22.30
CA ILE A 158 4.66 -1.43 -21.34
C ILE A 158 3.58 -1.58 -20.29
N GLU A 159 3.96 -1.54 -19.01
CA GLU A 159 3.03 -1.52 -17.89
C GLU A 159 3.01 -0.14 -17.26
N ILE A 160 1.81 0.44 -17.13
CA ILE A 160 1.60 1.75 -16.50
C ILE A 160 0.68 1.65 -15.29
N SER A 161 1.01 2.42 -14.25
CA SER A 161 0.12 2.73 -13.13
C SER A 161 -0.81 3.86 -13.49
N VAL A 162 -2.10 3.56 -13.60
CA VAL A 162 -3.14 4.55 -13.94
C VAL A 162 -3.80 5.04 -12.66
N THR A 163 -3.68 6.33 -12.37
CA THR A 163 -4.36 6.96 -11.23
C THR A 163 -5.88 6.97 -11.43
N PRO A 164 -6.69 6.96 -10.36
CA PRO A 164 -8.15 6.88 -10.48
C PRO A 164 -8.80 7.98 -11.31
N ASN A 165 -8.19 9.16 -11.43
CA ASN A 165 -8.69 10.28 -12.23
C ASN A 165 -8.46 10.10 -13.74
N ARG A 166 -7.54 9.19 -14.15
CA ARG A 166 -7.18 8.99 -15.57
C ARG A 166 -7.78 7.70 -16.14
N ALA A 167 -9.06 7.43 -15.84
CA ALA A 167 -9.79 6.27 -16.37
C ALA A 167 -9.81 6.19 -17.91
N ASP A 168 -9.68 7.32 -18.60
CA ASP A 168 -9.52 7.41 -20.04
C ASP A 168 -8.32 6.61 -20.56
N CYS A 169 -7.26 6.47 -19.75
CA CYS A 169 -6.04 5.73 -20.10
C CYS A 169 -6.11 4.22 -19.77
N LEU A 170 -7.26 3.69 -19.41
CA LEU A 170 -7.49 2.24 -19.27
C LEU A 170 -7.83 1.55 -20.60
N GLY A 171 -7.51 2.19 -21.71
CA GLY A 171 -7.58 1.67 -23.07
C GLY A 171 -6.51 2.31 -23.96
N ILE A 172 -6.13 1.65 -25.05
CA ILE A 172 -5.13 2.14 -26.01
C ILE A 172 -5.47 3.55 -26.52
N ILE A 173 -6.74 3.78 -26.83
CA ILE A 173 -7.22 5.08 -27.35
C ILE A 173 -6.88 6.25 -26.41
N GLY A 174 -7.02 6.07 -25.10
CA GLY A 174 -6.72 7.12 -24.13
C GLY A 174 -5.24 7.41 -24.02
N ILE A 175 -4.41 6.37 -23.97
CA ILE A 175 -2.94 6.50 -23.96
C ILE A 175 -2.48 7.16 -25.28
N ALA A 176 -3.04 6.74 -26.40
CA ALA A 176 -2.72 7.30 -27.71
C ALA A 176 -3.07 8.78 -27.81
N ARG A 177 -4.22 9.20 -27.23
CA ARG A 177 -4.58 10.63 -27.13
C ARG A 177 -3.52 11.43 -26.38
N ASP A 178 -3.08 10.95 -25.24
CA ASP A 178 -2.03 11.62 -24.46
C ASP A 178 -0.72 11.73 -25.20
N VAL A 179 -0.25 10.62 -25.79
CA VAL A 179 1.00 10.60 -26.59
C VAL A 179 0.87 11.53 -27.81
N ALA A 180 -0.28 11.59 -28.44
CA ALA A 180 -0.56 12.50 -29.56
C ALA A 180 -0.48 13.98 -29.12
N VAL A 181 -1.05 14.33 -27.97
CA VAL A 181 -0.97 15.68 -27.40
C VAL A 181 0.47 16.07 -27.13
N LEU A 182 1.23 15.21 -26.45
CA LEU A 182 2.63 15.44 -26.04
C LEU A 182 3.57 15.62 -27.24
N ASN A 183 3.31 14.92 -28.36
CA ASN A 183 4.13 14.97 -29.57
C ASN A 183 3.54 15.87 -30.67
N LYS A 184 2.41 16.51 -30.44
CA LYS A 184 1.67 17.35 -31.40
C LYS A 184 1.36 16.60 -32.72
N LEU A 185 1.02 15.32 -32.59
CA LEU A 185 0.67 14.43 -33.69
C LEU A 185 -0.85 14.21 -33.79
N PRO A 186 -1.39 13.93 -34.99
CA PRO A 186 -2.74 13.44 -35.10
C PRO A 186 -2.84 11.97 -34.66
N LEU A 187 -4.05 11.54 -34.29
CA LEU A 187 -4.35 10.12 -34.08
C LEU A 187 -4.61 9.44 -35.44
N SER A 188 -4.06 8.24 -35.61
CA SER A 188 -4.35 7.31 -36.71
C SER A 188 -5.40 6.29 -36.24
N GLU A 189 -6.64 6.73 -36.08
CA GLU A 189 -7.70 5.85 -35.62
C GLU A 189 -8.06 4.80 -36.67
N PRO A 190 -8.16 3.49 -36.31
CA PRO A 190 -8.61 2.46 -37.22
C PRO A 190 -10.03 2.77 -37.75
N VAL A 191 -10.28 2.44 -39.01
CA VAL A 191 -11.61 2.63 -39.61
C VAL A 191 -12.61 1.69 -38.95
N MET A 192 -13.60 2.25 -38.28
CA MET A 192 -14.67 1.53 -37.57
C MET A 192 -16.01 1.89 -38.25
N ALA A 193 -16.24 1.32 -39.44
CA ALA A 193 -17.45 1.58 -40.17
C ALA A 193 -18.70 0.94 -39.50
N PRO A 194 -19.85 1.60 -39.53
CA PRO A 194 -21.07 1.02 -39.06
C PRO A 194 -21.41 -0.28 -39.80
N VAL A 195 -21.83 -1.31 -39.07
CA VAL A 195 -22.23 -2.60 -39.62
C VAL A 195 -23.73 -2.56 -39.96
N VAL A 196 -24.03 -2.73 -41.24
CA VAL A 196 -25.42 -2.77 -41.71
C VAL A 196 -26.14 -4.02 -41.17
N ALA A 197 -27.32 -3.84 -40.59
CA ALA A 197 -28.14 -4.97 -40.15
C ALA A 197 -28.61 -5.80 -41.39
N THR A 198 -28.40 -7.12 -41.32
CA THR A 198 -28.80 -8.07 -42.36
C THR A 198 -30.04 -8.88 -41.97
N ILE A 199 -30.41 -8.83 -40.68
CA ILE A 199 -31.65 -9.41 -40.13
C ILE A 199 -32.38 -8.33 -39.32
N THR A 200 -33.66 -8.58 -39.04
CA THR A 200 -34.53 -7.65 -38.29
C THR A 200 -34.71 -8.04 -36.83
N ASP A 201 -33.99 -9.07 -36.39
CA ASP A 201 -34.13 -9.64 -35.06
C ASP A 201 -33.69 -8.64 -34.00
N THR A 202 -34.53 -8.44 -33.01
CA THR A 202 -34.30 -7.59 -31.83
C THR A 202 -34.74 -8.34 -30.58
N LEU A 203 -34.34 -7.83 -29.42
CA LEU A 203 -34.77 -8.31 -28.12
C LEU A 203 -35.35 -7.14 -27.33
N PRO A 204 -36.47 -7.28 -26.61
CA PRO A 204 -36.95 -6.23 -25.71
C PRO A 204 -35.91 -5.92 -24.63
N ILE A 205 -35.61 -4.64 -24.43
CA ILE A 205 -34.71 -4.16 -23.40
C ILE A 205 -35.42 -3.08 -22.61
N GLU A 206 -35.56 -3.27 -21.31
CA GLU A 206 -36.10 -2.30 -20.36
C GLU A 206 -35.03 -1.89 -19.34
N VAL A 207 -34.84 -0.60 -19.15
CA VAL A 207 -33.99 -0.08 -18.12
C VAL A 207 -34.83 0.54 -17.02
N GLN A 208 -34.97 -0.15 -15.88
CA GLN A 208 -35.72 0.32 -14.72
C GLN A 208 -34.81 1.20 -13.83
N ALA A 209 -33.54 0.86 -13.70
CA ALA A 209 -32.54 1.61 -12.91
C ALA A 209 -31.86 2.66 -13.80
N VAL A 210 -32.60 3.65 -14.31
CA VAL A 210 -32.09 4.66 -15.26
C VAL A 210 -30.94 5.54 -14.72
N GLU A 211 -30.90 5.76 -13.41
CA GLU A 211 -29.80 6.52 -12.75
C GLU A 211 -28.50 5.71 -12.71
N ALA A 212 -28.61 4.39 -12.52
CA ALA A 212 -27.46 3.48 -12.47
C ALA A 212 -26.99 3.10 -13.88
N CYS A 213 -27.90 2.98 -14.84
CA CYS A 213 -27.62 2.65 -16.25
C CYS A 213 -28.32 3.65 -17.19
N PRO A 214 -27.76 4.86 -17.39
CA PRO A 214 -28.35 5.84 -18.28
C PRO A 214 -28.35 5.44 -19.75
N ARG A 215 -27.49 4.54 -20.19
CA ARG A 215 -27.41 4.02 -21.55
C ARG A 215 -27.12 2.53 -21.56
N TYR A 216 -27.94 1.79 -22.27
CA TYR A 216 -27.75 0.37 -22.53
C TYR A 216 -27.95 0.08 -24.02
N LEU A 217 -26.93 -0.40 -24.71
CA LEU A 217 -27.01 -0.87 -26.07
C LEU A 217 -26.97 -2.39 -26.10
N GLY A 218 -27.88 -2.98 -26.88
CA GLY A 218 -27.89 -4.39 -27.19
C GLY A 218 -27.90 -4.63 -28.69
N ARG A 219 -27.31 -5.72 -29.14
CA ARG A 219 -27.39 -6.15 -30.57
C ARG A 219 -27.46 -7.66 -30.66
N VAL A 220 -28.44 -8.16 -31.35
CA VAL A 220 -28.60 -9.58 -31.67
C VAL A 220 -27.68 -9.93 -32.83
N VAL A 221 -26.90 -10.98 -32.70
CA VAL A 221 -26.11 -11.59 -33.78
C VAL A 221 -26.43 -13.09 -33.81
N LYS A 222 -26.94 -13.60 -34.94
CA LYS A 222 -27.37 -14.99 -35.10
C LYS A 222 -26.47 -15.78 -36.04
N GLY A 223 -26.38 -17.09 -35.80
CA GLY A 223 -25.70 -18.03 -36.67
C GLY A 223 -24.17 -17.90 -36.63
N ILE A 224 -23.60 -17.55 -35.48
CA ILE A 224 -22.14 -17.49 -35.31
C ILE A 224 -21.57 -18.91 -35.20
N ASP A 225 -20.34 -19.06 -35.64
CA ASP A 225 -19.51 -20.22 -35.34
C ASP A 225 -18.65 -19.95 -34.10
N ILE A 226 -19.09 -20.40 -32.92
CA ILE A 226 -18.35 -20.25 -31.66
C ILE A 226 -17.05 -21.05 -31.65
N THR A 227 -16.89 -22.04 -32.55
CA THR A 227 -15.69 -22.86 -32.66
C THR A 227 -14.60 -22.23 -33.54
N ALA A 228 -14.92 -21.08 -34.18
CA ALA A 228 -13.93 -20.32 -34.94
C ALA A 228 -12.74 -19.96 -34.08
N ALA A 229 -11.57 -20.17 -34.61
CA ALA A 229 -10.33 -19.81 -33.88
C ALA A 229 -10.14 -18.30 -33.88
N THR A 230 -9.82 -17.76 -32.71
CA THR A 230 -9.36 -16.35 -32.63
C THR A 230 -8.11 -16.16 -33.49
N PRO A 231 -8.08 -15.16 -34.39
CA PRO A 231 -6.91 -14.90 -35.20
C PRO A 231 -5.65 -14.65 -34.36
N LEU A 232 -4.51 -15.17 -34.79
CA LEU A 232 -3.26 -15.11 -34.01
C LEU A 232 -2.84 -13.67 -33.68
N TRP A 233 -3.09 -12.70 -34.57
CA TRP A 233 -2.79 -11.29 -34.31
C TRP A 233 -3.61 -10.74 -33.13
N MET A 234 -4.85 -11.18 -32.93
CA MET A 234 -5.69 -10.79 -31.79
C MET A 234 -5.21 -11.49 -30.51
N VAL A 235 -4.93 -12.79 -30.59
CA VAL A 235 -4.37 -13.57 -29.47
C VAL A 235 -3.10 -12.92 -28.95
N GLU A 236 -2.19 -12.51 -29.85
CA GLU A 236 -0.94 -11.86 -29.49
C GLU A 236 -1.16 -10.47 -28.87
N LYS A 237 -2.06 -9.65 -29.40
CA LYS A 237 -2.38 -8.35 -28.79
C LYS A 237 -2.97 -8.53 -27.38
N LEU A 238 -3.87 -9.48 -27.17
CA LEU A 238 -4.41 -9.79 -25.85
C LEU A 238 -3.32 -10.27 -24.89
N ARG A 239 -2.48 -11.23 -25.33
CA ARG A 239 -1.38 -11.76 -24.53
C ARG A 239 -0.42 -10.65 -24.07
N ARG A 240 -0.01 -9.76 -24.98
CA ARG A 240 0.89 -8.63 -24.70
C ARG A 240 0.26 -7.62 -23.72
N CYS A 241 -1.06 -7.62 -23.61
CA CYS A 241 -1.78 -6.83 -22.59
C CYS A 241 -2.08 -7.63 -21.29
N GLY A 242 -1.58 -8.86 -21.17
CA GLY A 242 -1.76 -9.70 -19.98
C GLY A 242 -3.10 -10.45 -19.94
N ILE A 243 -3.84 -10.50 -21.05
CA ILE A 243 -5.12 -11.23 -21.14
C ILE A 243 -4.90 -12.55 -21.89
N ARG A 244 -5.41 -13.63 -21.30
CA ARG A 244 -5.41 -14.95 -21.92
C ARG A 244 -6.59 -15.08 -22.89
N SER A 245 -6.33 -15.59 -24.09
CA SER A 245 -7.38 -15.96 -25.05
C SER A 245 -8.22 -17.13 -24.51
N ILE A 246 -9.53 -17.05 -24.69
CA ILE A 246 -10.51 -18.05 -24.22
C ILE A 246 -11.26 -18.64 -25.43
N ASP A 247 -12.11 -17.85 -26.07
CA ASP A 247 -12.82 -18.13 -27.29
C ASP A 247 -13.00 -16.84 -28.09
N ALA A 248 -13.33 -16.93 -29.37
CA ALA A 248 -13.36 -15.79 -30.24
C ALA A 248 -14.35 -14.68 -29.79
N VAL A 249 -15.50 -15.05 -29.19
CA VAL A 249 -16.49 -14.06 -28.70
C VAL A 249 -15.96 -13.29 -27.51
N VAL A 250 -15.44 -13.99 -26.52
CA VAL A 250 -14.85 -13.37 -25.31
C VAL A 250 -13.59 -12.58 -25.67
N ASP A 251 -12.77 -13.09 -26.57
CA ASP A 251 -11.56 -12.42 -27.04
C ASP A 251 -11.88 -11.10 -27.73
N ILE A 252 -12.93 -11.06 -28.55
CA ILE A 252 -13.40 -9.83 -29.20
C ILE A 252 -13.87 -8.80 -28.16
N THR A 253 -14.63 -9.21 -27.15
CA THR A 253 -15.08 -8.28 -26.11
C THR A 253 -13.90 -7.75 -25.31
N ASN A 254 -12.91 -8.57 -24.98
CA ASN A 254 -11.66 -8.16 -24.32
C ASN A 254 -10.80 -7.27 -25.22
N TYR A 255 -10.73 -7.55 -26.51
CA TYR A 255 -10.02 -6.72 -27.47
C TYR A 255 -10.58 -5.29 -27.53
N VAL A 256 -11.93 -5.16 -27.63
CA VAL A 256 -12.60 -3.85 -27.64
C VAL A 256 -12.41 -3.13 -26.31
N LEU A 257 -12.44 -3.83 -25.18
CA LEU A 257 -12.16 -3.29 -23.86
C LEU A 257 -10.76 -2.68 -23.80
N LEU A 258 -9.74 -3.38 -24.31
CA LEU A 258 -8.36 -2.89 -24.33
C LEU A 258 -8.14 -1.78 -25.36
N GLU A 259 -8.75 -1.91 -26.55
CA GLU A 259 -8.61 -0.93 -27.63
C GLU A 259 -9.25 0.40 -27.26
N LEU A 260 -10.50 0.38 -26.80
CA LEU A 260 -11.34 1.56 -26.60
C LEU A 260 -11.60 1.93 -25.14
N GLY A 261 -11.36 1.03 -24.21
CA GLY A 261 -11.69 1.24 -22.79
C GLY A 261 -13.17 0.99 -22.46
N GLN A 262 -13.94 0.40 -23.38
CA GLN A 262 -15.35 0.03 -23.19
C GLN A 262 -15.47 -1.44 -22.81
N PRO A 263 -15.87 -1.76 -21.57
CA PRO A 263 -16.23 -3.13 -21.23
C PRO A 263 -17.48 -3.57 -22.00
N MET A 264 -17.44 -4.77 -22.54
CA MET A 264 -18.54 -5.39 -23.25
C MET A 264 -18.84 -6.77 -22.69
N HIS A 265 -20.07 -7.23 -22.90
CA HIS A 265 -20.49 -8.58 -22.55
C HIS A 265 -21.22 -9.24 -23.69
N ALA A 266 -21.17 -10.55 -23.76
CA ALA A 266 -21.94 -11.35 -24.71
C ALA A 266 -22.77 -12.39 -23.95
N PHE A 267 -24.09 -12.33 -24.11
CA PHE A 267 -25.01 -13.34 -23.57
C PHE A 267 -25.34 -14.38 -24.63
N ASP A 268 -25.52 -15.64 -24.24
CA ASP A 268 -26.17 -16.63 -25.07
C ASP A 268 -27.65 -16.25 -25.20
N LEU A 269 -28.06 -15.84 -26.42
CA LEU A 269 -29.42 -15.33 -26.69
C LEU A 269 -30.50 -16.36 -26.33
N ASN A 270 -30.23 -17.66 -26.50
CA ASN A 270 -31.18 -18.73 -26.22
C ASN A 270 -31.38 -18.98 -24.71
N ARG A 271 -30.55 -18.39 -23.87
CA ARG A 271 -30.63 -18.46 -22.39
C ARG A 271 -31.40 -17.29 -21.78
N ILE A 272 -31.80 -16.30 -22.58
CA ILE A 272 -32.54 -15.11 -22.11
C ILE A 272 -34.03 -15.36 -22.25
N GLN A 273 -34.76 -15.17 -21.16
CA GLN A 273 -36.23 -15.37 -21.13
C GLN A 273 -36.96 -14.02 -21.23
N GLY A 274 -37.66 -13.82 -22.35
CA GLY A 274 -38.55 -12.66 -22.58
C GLY A 274 -37.87 -11.35 -22.97
N GLY A 275 -36.67 -11.06 -22.47
CA GLY A 275 -35.97 -9.82 -22.78
C GLY A 275 -34.99 -9.46 -21.63
N ILE A 276 -34.31 -8.33 -21.76
CA ILE A 276 -33.40 -7.80 -20.76
C ILE A 276 -34.09 -6.75 -19.88
N ILE A 277 -33.93 -6.85 -18.59
CA ILE A 277 -34.35 -5.87 -17.58
C ILE A 277 -33.13 -5.43 -16.78
N VAL A 278 -32.76 -4.18 -16.94
CA VAL A 278 -31.64 -3.57 -16.14
C VAL A 278 -32.27 -2.93 -14.90
N ARG A 279 -32.01 -3.53 -13.74
CA ARG A 279 -32.63 -3.16 -12.48
C ARG A 279 -31.67 -3.29 -11.30
N LEU A 280 -32.07 -2.84 -10.13
CA LEU A 280 -31.38 -3.21 -8.89
C LEU A 280 -31.77 -4.64 -8.48
N ALA A 281 -30.87 -5.33 -7.82
CA ALA A 281 -31.10 -6.66 -7.29
C ALA A 281 -32.15 -6.64 -6.17
N HIS A 282 -32.81 -7.77 -5.94
CA HIS A 282 -33.57 -7.99 -4.73
C HIS A 282 -32.62 -8.35 -3.58
N LYS A 283 -33.00 -8.05 -2.35
CA LYS A 283 -32.19 -8.42 -1.20
C LYS A 283 -31.94 -9.93 -1.17
N ASP A 284 -30.67 -10.31 -1.00
CA ASP A 284 -30.20 -11.70 -0.99
C ASP A 284 -30.49 -12.47 -2.31
N GLU A 285 -30.66 -11.78 -3.42
CA GLU A 285 -30.90 -12.40 -4.73
C GLU A 285 -29.69 -13.28 -5.11
N PRO A 286 -29.91 -14.58 -5.42
CA PRO A 286 -28.83 -15.48 -5.76
C PRO A 286 -28.37 -15.28 -7.22
N LEU A 287 -27.05 -15.35 -7.42
CA LEU A 287 -26.44 -15.37 -8.74
C LEU A 287 -25.20 -16.25 -8.73
N THR A 288 -25.17 -17.28 -9.56
CA THR A 288 -23.94 -18.05 -9.80
C THR A 288 -23.13 -17.33 -10.88
N LEU A 289 -21.91 -16.96 -10.53
CA LEU A 289 -21.00 -16.22 -11.40
C LEU A 289 -20.23 -17.14 -12.36
N LEU A 290 -19.61 -16.58 -13.42
CA LEU A 290 -18.83 -17.31 -14.42
C LEU A 290 -17.67 -18.15 -13.85
N ASP A 291 -17.17 -17.81 -12.67
CA ASP A 291 -16.14 -18.57 -11.94
C ASP A 291 -16.70 -19.67 -11.03
N GLY A 292 -18.03 -19.89 -11.05
CA GLY A 292 -18.73 -20.87 -10.22
C GLY A 292 -19.04 -20.37 -8.79
N THR A 293 -18.69 -19.13 -8.45
CA THR A 293 -18.98 -18.53 -7.13
C THR A 293 -20.47 -18.23 -7.00
N ASN A 294 -21.08 -18.64 -5.89
CA ASN A 294 -22.46 -18.32 -5.57
C ASN A 294 -22.53 -17.01 -4.78
N ALA A 295 -22.92 -15.93 -5.45
CA ALA A 295 -23.09 -14.62 -4.84
C ALA A 295 -24.51 -14.44 -4.28
N LYS A 296 -24.63 -13.74 -3.16
CA LYS A 296 -25.87 -13.20 -2.63
C LYS A 296 -25.84 -11.69 -2.76
N LEU A 297 -26.72 -11.15 -3.59
CA LEU A 297 -26.67 -9.75 -3.99
C LEU A 297 -27.42 -8.86 -2.98
N ASN A 298 -26.88 -7.67 -2.75
CA ASN A 298 -27.55 -6.64 -1.97
C ASN A 298 -28.53 -5.88 -2.89
N ASP A 299 -29.54 -5.25 -2.31
CA ASP A 299 -30.57 -4.48 -3.02
C ASP A 299 -30.08 -3.17 -3.66
N ASP A 300 -28.80 -2.79 -3.42
CA ASP A 300 -28.12 -1.68 -4.10
C ASP A 300 -27.20 -2.12 -5.25
N THR A 301 -27.19 -3.40 -5.59
CA THR A 301 -26.37 -3.96 -6.67
C THR A 301 -27.14 -3.89 -7.99
N LEU A 302 -26.53 -3.28 -9.01
CA LEU A 302 -27.09 -3.27 -10.35
C LEU A 302 -26.99 -4.66 -10.99
N VAL A 303 -28.07 -5.16 -11.55
CA VAL A 303 -28.10 -6.44 -12.25
C VAL A 303 -28.64 -6.27 -13.65
N ILE A 304 -28.11 -7.05 -14.57
CA ILE A 304 -28.72 -7.34 -15.87
C ILE A 304 -29.52 -8.62 -15.65
N ALA A 305 -30.83 -8.52 -15.78
CA ALA A 305 -31.76 -9.62 -15.52
C ALA A 305 -32.59 -9.91 -16.79
N ASP A 306 -33.23 -11.06 -16.81
CA ASP A 306 -34.36 -11.35 -17.71
C ASP A 306 -35.67 -11.35 -16.92
N HIS A 307 -36.76 -11.87 -17.52
CA HIS A 307 -38.04 -11.93 -16.84
C HIS A 307 -38.13 -12.97 -15.73
N GLN A 308 -37.07 -13.78 -15.52
CA GLN A 308 -37.06 -14.85 -14.52
C GLN A 308 -36.01 -14.63 -13.43
N GLN A 309 -34.81 -14.18 -13.79
CA GLN A 309 -33.67 -14.12 -12.87
C GLN A 309 -32.63 -13.07 -13.27
N ALA A 310 -31.71 -12.79 -12.34
CA ALA A 310 -30.48 -12.04 -12.63
C ALA A 310 -29.55 -12.88 -13.51
N LEU A 311 -28.97 -12.25 -14.53
CA LEU A 311 -28.07 -12.88 -15.50
C LEU A 311 -26.62 -12.45 -15.28
N ALA A 312 -26.40 -11.24 -14.75
CA ALA A 312 -25.08 -10.68 -14.49
C ALA A 312 -25.15 -9.59 -13.44
N MET A 313 -24.06 -9.36 -12.72
CA MET A 313 -23.82 -8.12 -11.98
C MET A 313 -23.41 -7.04 -12.98
N GLY A 314 -24.27 -6.06 -13.21
CA GLY A 314 -24.04 -5.02 -14.22
C GLY A 314 -22.72 -4.29 -14.00
N GLY A 315 -21.87 -4.27 -15.03
CA GLY A 315 -20.55 -3.63 -14.99
C GLY A 315 -19.49 -4.30 -14.11
N ILE A 316 -19.76 -5.49 -13.55
CA ILE A 316 -18.86 -6.20 -12.66
C ILE A 316 -18.50 -7.58 -13.19
N PHE A 317 -19.46 -8.50 -13.25
CA PHE A 317 -19.16 -9.88 -13.61
C PHE A 317 -20.40 -10.62 -14.17
N GLY A 318 -20.20 -11.43 -15.21
CA GLY A 318 -21.24 -12.23 -15.82
C GLY A 318 -21.67 -13.41 -14.95
N GLY A 319 -22.93 -13.87 -15.20
CA GLY A 319 -23.44 -15.10 -14.60
C GLY A 319 -23.18 -16.31 -15.49
N GLU A 320 -22.99 -17.48 -14.86
CA GLU A 320 -22.69 -18.75 -15.53
C GLU A 320 -23.83 -19.18 -16.47
N HIS A 321 -25.10 -19.05 -16.04
CA HIS A 321 -26.27 -19.50 -16.80
C HIS A 321 -26.39 -18.87 -18.16
N SER A 322 -26.10 -17.57 -18.27
CA SER A 322 -26.30 -16.78 -19.49
C SER A 322 -25.04 -16.56 -20.32
N GLY A 323 -23.88 -17.04 -19.83
CA GLY A 323 -22.61 -16.92 -20.54
C GLY A 323 -22.58 -17.73 -21.84
N VAL A 324 -21.73 -17.30 -22.78
CA VAL A 324 -21.48 -18.06 -24.01
C VAL A 324 -20.76 -19.37 -23.69
N ASN A 325 -21.02 -20.41 -24.47
CA ASN A 325 -20.42 -21.73 -24.34
C ASN A 325 -20.28 -22.39 -25.70
N GLU A 326 -19.68 -23.58 -25.77
CA GLU A 326 -19.41 -24.30 -27.03
C GLU A 326 -20.64 -24.58 -27.91
N GLN A 327 -21.85 -24.53 -27.37
CA GLN A 327 -23.10 -24.75 -28.08
C GLN A 327 -23.76 -23.45 -28.54
N THR A 328 -23.28 -22.31 -28.12
CA THR A 328 -23.80 -20.98 -28.45
C THR A 328 -23.76 -20.74 -29.98
N ARG A 329 -24.83 -20.28 -30.55
CA ARG A 329 -24.94 -19.93 -31.99
C ARG A 329 -25.52 -18.54 -32.21
N ASP A 330 -26.23 -18.05 -31.24
CA ASP A 330 -26.87 -16.73 -31.26
C ASP A 330 -26.45 -15.98 -29.98
N VAL A 331 -26.06 -14.74 -30.13
CA VAL A 331 -25.58 -13.91 -29.00
C VAL A 331 -26.31 -12.57 -28.95
N LEU A 332 -26.44 -12.05 -27.74
CA LEU A 332 -26.76 -10.64 -27.51
C LEU A 332 -25.49 -9.96 -27.05
N LEU A 333 -24.95 -9.04 -27.85
CA LEU A 333 -23.89 -8.17 -27.46
C LEU A 333 -24.41 -7.03 -26.58
N GLU A 334 -23.71 -6.71 -25.51
CA GLU A 334 -23.98 -5.60 -24.59
C GLU A 334 -22.85 -4.58 -24.63
N ALA A 335 -23.21 -3.30 -24.75
CA ALA A 335 -22.32 -2.17 -24.48
C ALA A 335 -23.12 -1.11 -23.72
N ALA A 336 -22.75 -0.85 -22.47
CA ALA A 336 -23.52 0.04 -21.62
C ALA A 336 -22.65 1.15 -21.00
N PHE A 337 -23.30 2.19 -20.55
CA PHE A 337 -22.75 3.16 -19.62
C PHE A 337 -23.40 2.94 -18.24
N PHE A 338 -22.60 2.60 -17.25
CA PHE A 338 -23.03 2.50 -15.86
C PHE A 338 -22.44 3.67 -15.04
N SER A 339 -23.30 4.27 -14.20
CA SER A 339 -22.84 5.34 -13.31
C SER A 339 -21.75 4.83 -12.35
N PRO A 340 -20.60 5.49 -12.26
CA PRO A 340 -19.52 5.07 -11.37
C PRO A 340 -19.96 4.84 -9.93
N LEU A 341 -20.82 5.70 -9.39
CA LEU A 341 -21.35 5.57 -8.02
C LEU A 341 -22.16 4.29 -7.80
N SER A 342 -22.79 3.77 -8.85
CA SER A 342 -23.58 2.54 -8.78
C SER A 342 -22.74 1.27 -8.83
N ILE A 343 -21.48 1.36 -9.24
CA ILE A 343 -20.55 0.23 -9.33
C ILE A 343 -19.53 0.23 -8.18
N THR A 344 -19.08 1.43 -7.78
CA THR A 344 -18.05 1.59 -6.73
C THR A 344 -18.39 0.79 -5.46
N GLY A 345 -17.44 -0.05 -5.03
CA GLY A 345 -17.50 -0.86 -3.81
C GLY A 345 -18.33 -2.15 -3.92
N ARG A 346 -19.20 -2.30 -4.95
CA ARG A 346 -20.07 -3.50 -5.08
C ARG A 346 -19.26 -4.74 -5.45
N ALA A 347 -18.29 -4.61 -6.34
CA ALA A 347 -17.36 -5.71 -6.66
C ALA A 347 -16.60 -6.19 -5.42
N ARG A 348 -16.04 -5.27 -4.66
CA ARG A 348 -15.26 -5.57 -3.44
C ARG A 348 -16.07 -6.32 -2.39
N ARG A 349 -17.37 -6.01 -2.22
CA ARG A 349 -18.25 -6.74 -1.29
C ARG A 349 -18.35 -8.23 -1.60
N GLN A 350 -18.21 -8.60 -2.86
CA GLN A 350 -18.24 -9.97 -3.34
C GLN A 350 -16.82 -10.58 -3.47
N GLY A 351 -15.78 -9.87 -3.00
CA GLY A 351 -14.40 -10.30 -3.17
C GLY A 351 -13.88 -10.24 -4.61
N LEU A 352 -14.55 -9.48 -5.49
CA LEU A 352 -14.22 -9.38 -6.91
C LEU A 352 -13.42 -8.11 -7.22
N HIS A 353 -12.52 -8.25 -8.16
CA HIS A 353 -11.82 -7.15 -8.83
C HIS A 353 -11.67 -7.52 -10.31
N THR A 354 -12.46 -6.89 -11.19
CA THR A 354 -12.50 -7.23 -12.60
C THR A 354 -12.10 -6.04 -13.47
N ASP A 355 -11.64 -6.33 -14.70
CA ASP A 355 -11.33 -5.30 -15.69
C ASP A 355 -12.51 -4.40 -16.01
N ALA A 356 -13.72 -4.94 -15.98
CA ALA A 356 -14.96 -4.18 -16.18
C ALA A 356 -15.23 -3.26 -14.98
N SER A 357 -15.25 -3.78 -13.75
CA SER A 357 -15.51 -2.98 -12.54
C SER A 357 -14.45 -1.90 -12.35
N HIS A 358 -13.19 -2.21 -12.64
CA HIS A 358 -12.09 -1.27 -12.55
C HIS A 358 -12.28 -0.03 -13.43
N ARG A 359 -12.86 -0.21 -14.61
CA ARG A 359 -13.19 0.88 -15.55
C ARG A 359 -14.47 1.62 -15.15
N TYR A 360 -15.55 0.89 -14.90
CA TYR A 360 -16.83 1.52 -14.56
C TYR A 360 -16.81 2.29 -13.23
N GLU A 361 -16.07 1.81 -12.23
CA GLU A 361 -15.92 2.53 -10.96
C GLU A 361 -15.26 3.91 -11.12
N ARG A 362 -14.42 4.07 -12.15
CA ARG A 362 -13.67 5.30 -12.43
C ARG A 362 -14.32 6.16 -13.50
N GLY A 363 -15.10 5.57 -14.36
CA GLY A 363 -15.81 6.21 -15.46
C GLY A 363 -15.42 5.65 -16.82
N VAL A 364 -16.44 5.39 -17.63
CA VAL A 364 -16.34 5.02 -19.05
C VAL A 364 -16.99 6.13 -19.85
N ASP A 365 -16.43 6.46 -21.02
CA ASP A 365 -16.99 7.51 -21.88
C ASP A 365 -18.44 7.22 -22.24
N PRO A 366 -19.43 8.08 -21.89
CA PRO A 366 -20.84 7.86 -22.15
C PRO A 366 -21.23 7.95 -23.63
N GLN A 367 -20.29 8.34 -24.49
CA GLN A 367 -20.50 8.43 -25.94
C GLN A 367 -19.85 7.28 -26.72
N LEU A 368 -19.17 6.37 -26.04
CA LEU A 368 -18.35 5.34 -26.65
C LEU A 368 -19.12 4.08 -27.08
N GLN A 369 -20.27 3.81 -26.48
CA GLN A 369 -20.98 2.53 -26.59
C GLN A 369 -21.33 2.14 -28.03
N TYR A 370 -21.79 3.08 -28.86
CA TYR A 370 -22.06 2.84 -30.27
C TYR A 370 -20.83 2.39 -31.03
N LYS A 371 -19.75 3.11 -30.90
CA LYS A 371 -18.47 2.81 -31.55
C LYS A 371 -17.95 1.43 -31.16
N ALA A 372 -18.01 1.10 -29.87
CA ALA A 372 -17.62 -0.21 -29.35
C ALA A 372 -18.52 -1.33 -29.88
N MET A 373 -19.86 -1.11 -29.94
CA MET A 373 -20.81 -2.06 -30.49
C MET A 373 -20.56 -2.35 -31.97
N GLU A 374 -20.31 -1.32 -32.77
CA GLU A 374 -19.98 -1.49 -34.19
C GLU A 374 -18.65 -2.21 -34.38
N ARG A 375 -17.61 -1.84 -33.58
CA ARG A 375 -16.30 -2.49 -33.61
C ARG A 375 -16.38 -3.97 -33.27
N ALA A 376 -17.07 -4.31 -32.19
CA ALA A 376 -17.25 -5.71 -31.77
C ALA A 376 -18.08 -6.52 -32.79
N THR A 377 -19.13 -5.92 -33.32
CA THR A 377 -19.94 -6.58 -34.33
C THR A 377 -19.15 -6.87 -35.60
N ALA A 378 -18.37 -5.91 -36.10
CA ALA A 378 -17.56 -6.11 -37.31
C ALA A 378 -16.54 -7.24 -37.11
N LEU A 379 -15.83 -7.26 -35.98
CA LEU A 379 -14.89 -8.33 -35.65
C LEU A 379 -15.60 -9.69 -35.47
N LEU A 380 -16.78 -9.72 -34.85
CA LEU A 380 -17.52 -10.95 -34.65
C LEU A 380 -17.95 -11.56 -35.99
N LEU A 381 -18.48 -10.74 -36.92
CA LEU A 381 -18.90 -11.21 -38.24
C LEU A 381 -17.68 -11.65 -39.09
N GLU A 382 -16.57 -10.97 -39.00
CA GLU A 382 -15.32 -11.32 -39.69
C GLU A 382 -14.75 -12.66 -39.20
N ILE A 383 -14.74 -12.91 -37.88
CA ILE A 383 -14.07 -14.08 -37.28
C ILE A 383 -15.07 -15.26 -37.18
N CYS A 384 -16.25 -15.03 -36.66
CA CYS A 384 -17.22 -16.09 -36.35
C CYS A 384 -18.36 -16.18 -37.39
N GLY A 385 -18.41 -15.25 -38.35
CA GLY A 385 -19.55 -15.15 -39.27
C GLY A 385 -20.84 -14.75 -38.58
N GLY A 386 -21.99 -15.12 -39.18
CA GLY A 386 -23.32 -14.83 -38.67
C GLY A 386 -23.95 -13.60 -39.33
N GLN A 387 -25.10 -13.19 -38.77
CA GLN A 387 -25.92 -12.09 -39.24
C GLN A 387 -26.32 -11.18 -38.08
N ALA A 388 -26.06 -9.88 -38.22
CA ALA A 388 -26.36 -8.90 -37.19
C ALA A 388 -27.73 -8.24 -37.40
N GLY A 389 -28.51 -8.11 -36.34
CA GLY A 389 -29.67 -7.26 -36.24
C GLY A 389 -29.33 -5.78 -36.08
N PRO A 390 -30.33 -4.90 -35.99
CA PRO A 390 -30.12 -3.49 -35.69
C PRO A 390 -29.63 -3.31 -34.24
N VAL A 391 -28.92 -2.22 -33.99
CA VAL A 391 -28.56 -1.82 -32.63
C VAL A 391 -29.81 -1.37 -31.89
N ILE A 392 -30.03 -1.91 -30.72
CA ILE A 392 -31.10 -1.53 -29.79
C ILE A 392 -30.51 -0.54 -28.81
N ASP A 393 -31.02 0.68 -28.77
CA ASP A 393 -30.54 1.75 -27.91
C ASP A 393 -31.62 2.16 -26.92
N VAL A 394 -31.33 1.98 -25.62
CA VAL A 394 -32.18 2.46 -24.53
C VAL A 394 -31.37 3.48 -23.75
N THR A 395 -31.63 4.76 -24.01
CA THR A 395 -30.88 5.88 -23.44
C THR A 395 -31.81 6.83 -22.70
N SER A 396 -31.39 7.28 -21.53
CA SER A 396 -31.98 8.38 -20.77
C SER A 396 -31.06 9.59 -20.76
N ASP A 397 -31.26 10.52 -21.69
CA ASP A 397 -30.44 11.72 -21.83
C ASP A 397 -30.41 12.61 -20.57
N ALA A 398 -31.46 12.53 -19.75
CA ALA A 398 -31.57 13.29 -18.51
C ALA A 398 -30.56 12.81 -17.45
N HIS A 399 -30.15 11.55 -17.50
CA HIS A 399 -29.27 10.91 -16.51
C HIS A 399 -27.83 10.71 -17.02
N LEU A 400 -27.61 10.90 -18.34
CA LEU A 400 -26.25 10.89 -18.88
C LEU A 400 -25.41 12.06 -18.31
N PRO A 401 -24.13 11.82 -17.95
CA PRO A 401 -23.26 12.88 -17.49
C PRO A 401 -23.07 13.94 -18.57
N LYS A 402 -23.12 15.21 -18.16
CA LYS A 402 -22.88 16.36 -19.06
C LYS A 402 -21.45 16.82 -18.88
N PRO A 403 -20.70 17.05 -19.98
CA PRO A 403 -19.37 17.59 -19.91
C PRO A 403 -19.34 18.94 -19.17
N ALA A 404 -18.41 19.09 -18.24
CA ALA A 404 -18.24 20.32 -17.50
C ALA A 404 -17.79 21.46 -18.41
N GLN A 405 -18.31 22.66 -18.16
CA GLN A 405 -17.83 23.92 -18.76
C GLN A 405 -17.06 24.66 -17.68
N ILE A 406 -15.78 24.80 -17.86
CA ILE A 406 -14.83 25.30 -16.84
C ILE A 406 -14.23 26.61 -17.31
N THR A 407 -14.14 27.59 -16.42
CA THR A 407 -13.45 28.86 -16.67
C THR A 407 -12.08 28.84 -16.02
N LEU A 408 -11.02 28.99 -16.81
CA LEU A 408 -9.64 29.11 -16.36
C LEU A 408 -9.22 30.59 -16.41
N ARG A 409 -8.80 31.13 -15.28
CA ARG A 409 -8.31 32.50 -15.14
C ARG A 409 -6.79 32.54 -15.26
N ARG A 410 -6.27 33.52 -16.00
CA ARG A 410 -4.82 33.73 -16.17
C ARG A 410 -4.09 33.87 -14.84
N GLU A 411 -4.62 34.70 -13.94
CA GLU A 411 -4.02 34.93 -12.62
C GLU A 411 -3.88 33.63 -11.81
N LYS A 412 -4.91 32.76 -11.83
CA LYS A 412 -4.88 31.51 -11.11
C LYS A 412 -3.91 30.52 -11.73
N LEU A 413 -3.88 30.44 -13.06
CA LEU A 413 -2.93 29.60 -13.79
C LEU A 413 -1.48 29.96 -13.45
N ASP A 414 -1.11 31.23 -13.60
CA ASP A 414 0.25 31.72 -13.32
C ASP A 414 0.62 31.54 -11.85
N ARG A 415 -0.31 31.76 -10.94
CA ARG A 415 -0.08 31.62 -9.50
C ARG A 415 0.15 30.16 -9.09
N LEU A 416 -0.64 29.22 -9.61
CA LEU A 416 -0.54 27.80 -9.24
C LEU A 416 0.67 27.12 -9.87
N ILE A 417 0.95 27.41 -11.15
CA ILE A 417 2.16 26.88 -11.83
C ILE A 417 3.43 27.58 -11.32
N GLY A 418 3.31 28.86 -10.90
CA GLY A 418 4.48 29.69 -10.53
C GLY A 418 5.33 30.12 -11.73
N HIS A 419 4.82 29.95 -12.94
CA HIS A 419 5.46 30.28 -14.20
C HIS A 419 4.41 30.71 -15.22
N HIS A 420 4.76 31.65 -16.09
CA HIS A 420 3.88 32.10 -17.15
C HIS A 420 3.99 31.20 -18.37
N VAL A 421 2.89 30.59 -18.77
CA VAL A 421 2.75 29.85 -20.02
C VAL A 421 2.00 30.72 -21.01
N GLU A 422 2.54 30.91 -22.22
CA GLU A 422 1.97 31.78 -23.23
C GLU A 422 0.52 31.39 -23.59
N ASP A 423 -0.33 32.37 -23.84
CA ASP A 423 -1.75 32.21 -24.14
C ASP A 423 -2.00 31.22 -25.29
N ALA A 424 -1.19 31.30 -26.33
CA ALA A 424 -1.29 30.41 -27.49
C ALA A 424 -0.99 28.95 -27.12
N GLN A 425 -0.01 28.73 -26.22
CA GLN A 425 0.31 27.38 -25.74
C GLN A 425 -0.79 26.81 -24.86
N VAL A 426 -1.35 27.62 -23.94
CA VAL A 426 -2.48 27.20 -23.11
C VAL A 426 -3.66 26.77 -23.99
N THR A 427 -4.01 27.58 -24.98
CA THR A 427 -5.12 27.28 -25.89
C THR A 427 -4.84 26.02 -26.71
N ASP A 428 -3.62 25.86 -27.28
CA ASP A 428 -3.22 24.70 -28.06
C ASP A 428 -3.27 23.41 -27.20
N ILE A 429 -2.76 23.45 -25.97
CA ILE A 429 -2.79 22.32 -25.04
C ILE A 429 -4.24 21.86 -24.78
N LEU A 430 -5.11 22.77 -24.37
CA LEU A 430 -6.48 22.44 -24.04
C LEU A 430 -7.25 21.92 -25.27
N GLN A 431 -7.04 22.50 -26.44
CA GLN A 431 -7.65 22.03 -27.70
C GLN A 431 -7.18 20.64 -28.10
N ARG A 432 -5.87 20.35 -27.99
CA ARG A 432 -5.30 19.02 -28.28
C ARG A 432 -5.78 17.95 -27.32
N LEU A 433 -6.10 18.32 -26.07
CA LEU A 433 -6.72 17.42 -25.08
C LEU A 433 -8.19 17.13 -25.42
N GLY A 434 -8.76 17.75 -26.43
CA GLY A 434 -10.14 17.54 -26.90
C GLY A 434 -11.13 18.52 -26.31
N CYS A 435 -10.71 19.54 -25.56
CA CYS A 435 -11.59 20.57 -25.05
C CYS A 435 -12.05 21.52 -26.17
N GLN A 436 -13.31 21.92 -26.11
CA GLN A 436 -13.81 23.08 -26.88
C GLN A 436 -13.45 24.34 -26.09
N VAL A 437 -12.59 25.18 -26.67
CA VAL A 437 -11.98 26.31 -25.95
C VAL A 437 -12.35 27.65 -26.59
N GLU A 438 -12.84 28.58 -25.75
CA GLU A 438 -13.04 29.97 -26.12
C GLU A 438 -12.21 30.87 -25.19
N LYS A 439 -11.37 31.74 -25.77
CA LYS A 439 -10.57 32.71 -25.01
C LYS A 439 -11.23 34.08 -25.07
N GLN A 440 -11.46 34.67 -23.89
CA GLN A 440 -11.98 36.05 -23.74
C GLN A 440 -11.17 36.84 -22.71
N GLY A 441 -10.39 37.83 -23.18
CA GLY A 441 -9.51 38.60 -22.29
C GLY A 441 -8.50 37.64 -21.57
N ASP A 442 -8.51 37.70 -20.24
CA ASP A 442 -7.64 36.92 -19.37
C ASP A 442 -8.25 35.57 -18.90
N THR A 443 -9.23 35.08 -19.62
CA THR A 443 -9.92 33.83 -19.28
C THR A 443 -10.06 32.93 -20.50
N TRP A 444 -10.05 31.61 -20.23
CA TRP A 444 -10.43 30.55 -21.15
C TRP A 444 -11.68 29.86 -20.62
N THR A 445 -12.67 29.70 -21.46
CA THR A 445 -13.81 28.82 -21.17
C THR A 445 -13.59 27.53 -21.93
N ALA A 446 -13.38 26.43 -21.22
CA ALA A 446 -13.12 25.12 -21.78
C ALA A 446 -14.26 24.15 -21.44
N LYS A 447 -14.84 23.50 -22.47
CA LYS A 447 -15.78 22.39 -22.28
C LYS A 447 -15.00 21.10 -22.41
N ALA A 448 -15.01 20.29 -21.33
CA ALA A 448 -14.30 19.03 -21.27
C ALA A 448 -14.83 18.01 -22.31
N PRO A 449 -13.97 17.13 -22.86
CA PRO A 449 -14.43 16.02 -23.71
C PRO A 449 -15.13 14.95 -22.87
N SER A 450 -15.97 14.14 -23.48
CA SER A 450 -16.82 13.14 -22.81
C SER A 450 -16.05 12.03 -22.08
N TRP A 451 -14.81 11.77 -22.47
CA TRP A 451 -13.95 10.74 -21.87
C TRP A 451 -13.13 11.21 -20.66
N ARG A 452 -13.19 12.50 -20.30
CA ARG A 452 -12.46 13.08 -19.18
C ARG A 452 -13.40 13.42 -18.03
N PHE A 453 -13.65 12.44 -17.14
CA PHE A 453 -14.51 12.59 -15.96
C PHE A 453 -13.86 13.43 -14.87
N ASP A 454 -12.54 13.51 -14.85
CA ASP A 454 -11.71 14.24 -13.91
C ASP A 454 -11.77 15.76 -14.10
N MET A 455 -11.99 16.24 -15.32
CA MET A 455 -12.05 17.69 -15.61
C MET A 455 -13.38 18.28 -15.16
N GLN A 456 -13.42 18.86 -13.96
CA GLN A 456 -14.63 19.42 -13.35
C GLN A 456 -14.44 20.87 -12.86
N ILE A 457 -13.26 21.22 -12.40
CA ILE A 457 -12.92 22.50 -11.77
C ILE A 457 -11.72 23.17 -12.45
N GLU A 458 -11.48 24.42 -12.11
CA GLU A 458 -10.41 25.26 -12.69
C GLU A 458 -9.02 24.63 -12.50
N GLU A 459 -8.77 24.02 -11.33
CA GLU A 459 -7.52 23.37 -10.98
C GLU A 459 -7.20 22.18 -11.89
N ASP A 460 -8.20 21.46 -12.36
CA ASP A 460 -8.00 20.35 -13.29
C ASP A 460 -7.42 20.83 -14.61
N LEU A 461 -7.87 22.00 -15.09
CA LEU A 461 -7.29 22.61 -16.30
C LEU A 461 -5.86 23.14 -16.06
N VAL A 462 -5.57 23.62 -14.85
CA VAL A 462 -4.19 24.00 -14.48
C VAL A 462 -3.27 22.78 -14.48
N GLU A 463 -3.73 21.65 -13.93
CA GLU A 463 -3.00 20.38 -13.95
C GLU A 463 -2.68 19.95 -15.38
N GLU A 464 -3.67 19.97 -16.25
CA GLU A 464 -3.49 19.58 -17.65
C GLU A 464 -2.50 20.48 -18.40
N VAL A 465 -2.59 21.78 -18.19
CA VAL A 465 -1.63 22.73 -18.79
C VAL A 465 -0.22 22.45 -18.26
N ALA A 466 -0.02 22.29 -16.95
CA ALA A 466 1.28 22.02 -16.36
C ALA A 466 1.87 20.68 -16.83
N ARG A 467 1.05 19.64 -16.84
CA ARG A 467 1.42 18.27 -17.22
C ARG A 467 1.89 18.20 -18.70
N VAL A 468 1.13 18.80 -19.59
CA VAL A 468 1.44 18.79 -21.04
C VAL A 468 2.56 19.79 -21.39
N TYR A 469 2.62 20.92 -20.71
CA TYR A 469 3.74 21.86 -20.83
C TYR A 469 5.07 21.20 -20.43
N GLY A 470 5.02 20.31 -19.46
CA GLY A 470 6.12 19.55 -18.89
C GLY A 470 6.71 20.20 -17.65
N TYR A 471 6.69 19.45 -16.54
CA TYR A 471 7.21 19.93 -15.26
C TYR A 471 8.68 20.34 -15.31
N ASP A 472 9.49 19.68 -16.14
CA ASP A 472 10.91 20.02 -16.33
C ASP A 472 11.13 21.37 -17.02
N ASN A 473 10.12 21.89 -17.72
CA ASN A 473 10.16 23.20 -18.35
C ASN A 473 9.79 24.34 -17.39
N ILE A 474 9.31 24.02 -16.18
CA ILE A 474 8.96 24.98 -15.14
C ILE A 474 10.21 25.29 -14.32
N PRO A 475 10.70 26.54 -14.28
CA PRO A 475 11.92 26.86 -13.55
C PRO A 475 11.76 26.73 -12.05
N ASN A 476 12.78 26.19 -11.39
CA ASN A 476 12.86 26.19 -9.94
C ASN A 476 13.18 27.60 -9.44
N VAL A 477 12.26 28.19 -8.69
CA VAL A 477 12.41 29.53 -8.12
C VAL A 477 12.52 29.43 -6.60
N PRO A 478 13.53 30.06 -5.97
CA PRO A 478 13.61 30.13 -4.51
C PRO A 478 12.37 30.80 -3.90
N VAL A 479 11.85 30.19 -2.85
CA VAL A 479 10.71 30.75 -2.13
C VAL A 479 11.11 32.08 -1.47
N LYS A 480 10.35 33.14 -1.74
CA LYS A 480 10.46 34.42 -1.03
C LYS A 480 9.34 34.46 0.00
N ALA A 481 9.71 34.51 1.27
CA ALA A 481 8.75 34.62 2.36
C ALA A 481 9.25 35.64 3.38
N ASN A 482 8.33 36.32 4.02
CA ASN A 482 8.63 37.07 5.22
C ASN A 482 8.77 36.09 6.37
N LEU A 483 9.95 36.04 6.96
CA LEU A 483 10.20 35.18 8.11
C LEU A 483 9.86 35.96 9.38
N GLU A 484 8.81 35.56 10.05
CA GLU A 484 8.52 36.02 11.41
C GLU A 484 9.22 35.05 12.39
N MET A 485 10.17 35.58 13.12
CA MET A 485 10.81 34.81 14.19
C MET A 485 9.83 34.70 15.35
N THR A 486 9.27 33.51 15.53
CA THR A 486 8.49 33.20 16.73
C THR A 486 9.41 33.06 17.92
N ARG A 487 9.04 33.67 19.04
CA ARG A 487 9.77 33.49 20.30
C ARG A 487 9.49 32.06 20.79
N HIS A 488 10.53 31.25 20.89
CA HIS A 488 10.44 29.99 21.60
C HIS A 488 10.29 30.27 23.11
N ARG A 489 9.35 29.60 23.75
CA ARG A 489 9.22 29.67 25.21
C ARG A 489 10.43 28.95 25.82
N GLU A 490 11.17 29.64 26.67
CA GLU A 490 12.32 29.08 27.34
C GLU A 490 11.94 27.87 28.23
N ALA A 491 10.72 27.88 28.76
CA ALA A 491 10.17 26.80 29.54
C ALA A 491 9.86 25.51 28.75
N ASP A 492 9.83 25.57 27.41
CA ASP A 492 9.51 24.39 26.61
C ASP A 492 10.72 23.46 26.53
N LEU A 493 10.61 22.30 27.14
CA LEU A 493 11.59 21.25 27.03
C LEU A 493 11.32 20.40 25.79
N SER A 494 12.19 20.49 24.79
CA SER A 494 12.02 19.67 23.59
C SER A 494 12.27 18.20 23.88
N LEU A 495 11.43 17.34 23.29
CA LEU A 495 11.59 15.89 23.36
C LEU A 495 12.98 15.44 22.83
N LYS A 496 13.51 16.15 21.82
CA LYS A 496 14.85 15.91 21.28
C LYS A 496 15.94 16.04 22.34
N ARG A 497 15.84 17.02 23.25
CA ARG A 497 16.81 17.19 24.36
C ARG A 497 16.81 15.98 25.28
N VAL A 498 15.63 15.45 25.58
CA VAL A 498 15.50 14.26 26.44
C VAL A 498 15.99 13.00 25.72
N LYS A 499 15.68 12.84 24.44
CA LYS A 499 16.21 11.74 23.61
C LYS A 499 17.74 11.74 23.58
N ASN A 500 18.36 12.91 23.40
CA ASN A 500 19.81 13.03 23.42
C ASN A 500 20.39 12.64 24.79
N LEU A 501 19.77 13.05 25.91
CA LEU A 501 20.19 12.64 27.24
C LEU A 501 20.16 11.11 27.39
N LEU A 502 19.12 10.45 26.94
CA LEU A 502 19.00 9.00 26.99
C LEU A 502 20.08 8.31 26.13
N VAL A 503 20.36 8.85 24.94
CA VAL A 503 21.46 8.36 24.09
C VAL A 503 22.82 8.52 24.79
N ASP A 504 23.08 9.68 25.40
CA ASP A 504 24.30 9.93 26.16
C ASP A 504 24.46 8.98 27.37
N ARG A 505 23.33 8.48 27.91
CA ARG A 505 23.28 7.47 28.98
C ARG A 505 23.31 6.03 28.47
N GLY A 506 23.54 5.82 27.15
CA GLY A 506 23.72 4.52 26.51
C GLY A 506 22.45 3.81 26.09
N PHE A 507 21.33 4.53 25.97
CA PHE A 507 20.11 4.00 25.38
C PHE A 507 20.11 4.13 23.86
N GLN A 508 19.35 3.26 23.21
CA GLN A 508 19.02 3.32 21.79
C GLN A 508 17.52 3.59 21.62
N GLU A 509 17.17 4.46 20.70
CA GLU A 509 15.77 4.69 20.39
C GLU A 509 15.19 3.52 19.62
N ALA A 510 14.06 3.00 20.08
CA ALA A 510 13.24 2.04 19.37
C ALA A 510 11.97 2.73 18.84
N ILE A 511 11.53 2.27 17.69
CA ILE A 511 10.23 2.65 17.10
C ILE A 511 9.48 1.35 16.86
N THR A 512 8.47 1.11 17.68
CA THR A 512 7.66 -0.10 17.62
C THR A 512 6.26 0.16 17.05
N TYR A 513 5.59 -0.89 16.61
CA TYR A 513 4.26 -0.77 16.05
C TYR A 513 3.23 -0.30 17.08
N SER A 514 2.30 0.55 16.63
CA SER A 514 1.13 0.95 17.43
C SER A 514 0.08 -0.18 17.55
N PHE A 515 0.20 -1.21 16.72
CA PHE A 515 -0.64 -2.41 16.73
C PHE A 515 0.13 -3.55 17.37
N VAL A 516 -0.49 -4.20 18.34
CA VAL A 516 0.16 -5.21 19.17
C VAL A 516 -0.71 -6.47 19.29
N ASP A 517 -0.08 -7.55 19.75
CA ASP A 517 -0.78 -8.79 20.05
C ASP A 517 -1.70 -8.58 21.27
N PRO A 518 -3.01 -8.74 21.11
CA PRO A 518 -3.97 -8.58 22.23
C PRO A 518 -3.70 -9.56 23.39
N LYS A 519 -3.12 -10.73 23.13
CA LYS A 519 -2.79 -11.72 24.16
C LYS A 519 -1.61 -11.23 25.02
N VAL A 520 -0.57 -10.72 24.38
CA VAL A 520 0.60 -10.15 25.08
C VAL A 520 0.19 -8.91 25.86
N GLN A 521 -0.62 -8.03 25.24
CA GLN A 521 -1.11 -6.82 25.92
C GLN A 521 -1.97 -7.15 27.13
N ALA A 522 -2.83 -8.15 27.05
CA ALA A 522 -3.67 -8.58 28.18
C ALA A 522 -2.86 -9.14 29.36
N LEU A 523 -1.65 -9.66 29.13
CA LEU A 523 -0.74 -10.04 30.21
C LEU A 523 -0.20 -8.82 30.97
N LEU A 524 0.10 -7.75 30.26
CA LEU A 524 0.62 -6.50 30.84
C LEU A 524 -0.49 -5.61 31.43
N HIS A 525 -1.66 -5.64 30.83
CA HIS A 525 -2.83 -4.82 31.18
C HIS A 525 -4.09 -5.69 31.37
N PRO A 526 -4.11 -6.58 32.38
CA PRO A 526 -5.24 -7.47 32.59
C PRO A 526 -6.50 -6.68 32.97
N GLY A 527 -7.60 -6.95 32.23
CA GLY A 527 -8.89 -6.31 32.47
C GLY A 527 -9.04 -4.89 31.88
N GLU A 528 -8.03 -4.35 31.22
CA GLU A 528 -8.15 -3.10 30.47
C GLU A 528 -8.67 -3.37 29.06
N GLU A 529 -9.67 -2.59 28.63
CA GLU A 529 -10.18 -2.65 27.27
C GLU A 529 -9.19 -1.99 26.31
N ALA A 530 -8.97 -2.64 25.18
CA ALA A 530 -8.19 -2.09 24.08
C ALA A 530 -9.05 -1.92 22.83
N LEU A 531 -8.72 -0.95 21.99
CA LEU A 531 -9.32 -0.81 20.68
C LEU A 531 -8.82 -1.95 19.78
N ILE A 532 -9.76 -2.75 19.27
CA ILE A 532 -9.47 -3.85 18.33
C ILE A 532 -9.74 -3.40 16.90
N LEU A 533 -8.81 -3.67 16.01
CA LEU A 533 -8.92 -3.34 14.59
C LEU A 533 -9.88 -4.31 13.89
N PRO A 534 -10.83 -3.81 13.07
CA PRO A 534 -11.77 -4.68 12.36
C PRO A 534 -11.10 -5.49 11.24
N SER A 535 -9.99 -5.00 10.67
CA SER A 535 -9.26 -5.65 9.58
C SER A 535 -7.75 -5.51 9.82
N PRO A 536 -7.18 -6.25 10.80
CA PRO A 536 -5.76 -6.16 11.12
C PRO A 536 -4.91 -6.83 10.03
N ILE A 537 -3.64 -6.43 9.95
CA ILE A 537 -2.64 -7.07 9.08
C ILE A 537 -2.43 -8.54 9.48
N SER A 538 -2.40 -8.80 10.80
CA SER A 538 -2.38 -10.16 11.38
C SER A 538 -3.09 -10.16 12.73
N VAL A 539 -3.39 -11.35 13.24
CA VAL A 539 -4.03 -11.51 14.57
C VAL A 539 -3.13 -10.96 15.68
N GLU A 540 -1.82 -11.09 15.53
CA GLU A 540 -0.79 -10.59 16.46
C GLU A 540 -0.62 -9.07 16.39
N MET A 541 -1.30 -8.38 15.48
CA MET A 541 -1.28 -6.93 15.30
C MET A 541 -2.70 -6.36 15.29
N SER A 542 -3.60 -6.94 16.07
CA SER A 542 -5.02 -6.60 16.01
C SER A 542 -5.49 -5.63 17.09
N ALA A 543 -4.69 -5.32 18.10
CA ALA A 543 -5.06 -4.37 19.17
C ALA A 543 -4.21 -3.11 19.12
N MET A 544 -4.81 -1.94 19.38
CA MET A 544 -4.07 -0.71 19.61
C MET A 544 -3.37 -0.77 20.95
N ARG A 545 -2.10 -0.32 21.02
CA ARG A 545 -1.29 -0.38 22.23
C ARG A 545 -1.81 0.54 23.35
N LEU A 546 -1.95 -0.02 24.56
CA LEU A 546 -2.26 0.70 25.80
C LEU A 546 -1.02 1.28 26.48
N SER A 547 0.16 0.76 26.15
CA SER A 547 1.47 1.24 26.60
C SER A 547 2.53 0.95 25.56
N LEU A 548 3.71 1.56 25.69
CA LEU A 548 4.89 1.27 24.88
C LEU A 548 5.61 -0.02 25.32
N TRP A 549 5.25 -0.56 26.48
CA TRP A 549 5.93 -1.74 27.06
C TRP A 549 5.81 -2.98 26.19
N THR A 550 4.65 -3.19 25.56
CA THR A 550 4.46 -4.37 24.68
C THR A 550 5.51 -4.43 23.58
N GLY A 551 5.72 -3.32 22.89
CA GLY A 551 6.74 -3.21 21.83
C GLY A 551 8.17 -3.28 22.35
N LEU A 552 8.45 -2.55 23.44
CA LEU A 552 9.80 -2.51 24.03
C LEU A 552 10.22 -3.87 24.60
N LEU A 553 9.34 -4.58 25.31
CA LEU A 553 9.65 -5.92 25.84
C LEU A 553 9.83 -6.93 24.70
N GLY A 554 9.03 -6.86 23.66
CA GLY A 554 9.23 -7.66 22.44
C GLY A 554 10.60 -7.41 21.80
N SER A 555 11.03 -6.14 21.78
CA SER A 555 12.36 -5.76 21.27
C SER A 555 13.49 -6.27 22.17
N VAL A 556 13.29 -6.32 23.48
CA VAL A 556 14.26 -6.95 24.41
C VAL A 556 14.42 -8.43 24.09
N VAL A 557 13.32 -9.18 23.98
CA VAL A 557 13.36 -10.61 23.65
C VAL A 557 14.03 -10.84 22.30
N TYR A 558 13.68 -10.02 21.30
CA TYR A 558 14.30 -10.10 19.97
C TYR A 558 15.83 -9.96 20.02
N ASN A 559 16.33 -9.01 20.81
CA ASN A 559 17.76 -8.77 20.97
C ASN A 559 18.45 -9.86 21.81
N GLN A 560 17.82 -10.30 22.90
CA GLN A 560 18.34 -11.40 23.74
C GLN A 560 18.48 -12.69 22.95
N ASN A 561 17.53 -13.01 22.07
CA ASN A 561 17.59 -14.20 21.19
C ASN A 561 18.74 -14.09 20.15
N ARG A 562 19.29 -12.89 19.95
CA ARG A 562 20.46 -12.63 19.11
C ARG A 562 21.73 -12.36 19.93
N GLN A 563 21.74 -12.87 21.16
CA GLN A 563 22.89 -12.84 22.07
C GLN A 563 23.35 -11.44 22.48
N GLN A 564 22.46 -10.45 22.41
CA GLN A 564 22.72 -9.14 22.97
C GLN A 564 22.52 -9.20 24.49
N GLY A 565 23.64 -9.28 25.21
CA GLY A 565 23.63 -9.47 26.67
C GLY A 565 23.31 -8.21 27.47
N ARG A 566 23.28 -7.04 26.85
CA ARG A 566 22.98 -5.75 27.45
C ARG A 566 22.05 -4.98 26.54
N VAL A 567 20.84 -4.70 27.01
CA VAL A 567 19.79 -4.01 26.23
C VAL A 567 19.34 -2.78 27.00
N ARG A 568 19.38 -1.60 26.36
CA ARG A 568 18.89 -0.32 26.89
C ARG A 568 18.14 0.38 25.77
N LEU A 569 16.83 0.34 25.79
CA LEU A 569 15.99 0.92 24.75
C LEU A 569 15.05 1.95 25.36
N PHE A 570 14.72 2.97 24.57
CA PHE A 570 13.65 3.90 24.88
C PHE A 570 12.78 4.16 23.64
N GLU A 571 11.55 4.55 23.86
CA GLU A 571 10.63 4.97 22.82
C GLU A 571 9.79 6.16 23.31
N SER A 572 9.50 7.06 22.38
CA SER A 572 8.44 8.07 22.57
C SER A 572 7.37 7.88 21.51
N GLY A 573 6.13 7.79 21.92
CA GLY A 573 5.04 7.51 21.00
C GLY A 573 3.68 7.63 21.65
N LEU A 574 2.65 7.48 20.82
CA LEU A 574 1.26 7.50 21.29
C LEU A 574 0.86 6.15 21.90
N ARG A 575 0.08 6.20 22.97
CA ARG A 575 -0.79 5.11 23.41
C ARG A 575 -2.24 5.46 23.13
N PHE A 576 -3.09 4.46 23.07
CA PHE A 576 -4.50 4.61 22.67
C PHE A 576 -5.38 3.99 23.73
N VAL A 577 -6.10 4.83 24.47
CA VAL A 577 -6.95 4.40 25.58
C VAL A 577 -8.41 4.69 25.23
N PRO A 578 -9.31 3.69 25.24
CA PRO A 578 -10.74 3.93 25.12
C PRO A 578 -11.21 4.96 26.15
N ASP A 579 -11.88 6.02 25.73
CA ASP A 579 -12.37 7.08 26.60
C ASP A 579 -13.62 7.71 25.98
N THR A 580 -14.75 7.50 26.61
CA THR A 580 -16.06 7.99 26.13
C THR A 580 -16.19 9.52 26.12
N GLN A 581 -15.29 10.24 26.80
CA GLN A 581 -15.27 11.70 26.84
C GLN A 581 -14.32 12.32 25.78
N ALA A 582 -13.49 11.48 25.14
CA ALA A 582 -12.57 11.94 24.12
C ALA A 582 -13.23 11.92 22.72
N ASP A 583 -12.70 12.74 21.80
CA ASP A 583 -13.10 12.71 20.40
C ASP A 583 -12.95 11.30 19.82
N LEU A 584 -13.95 10.84 19.08
CA LEU A 584 -13.99 9.49 18.50
C LEU A 584 -13.91 8.35 19.54
N GLY A 585 -14.14 8.64 20.84
CA GLY A 585 -14.10 7.63 21.89
C GLY A 585 -12.70 7.12 22.24
N ILE A 586 -11.63 7.82 21.85
CA ILE A 586 -10.26 7.39 22.05
C ILE A 586 -9.40 8.55 22.55
N ARG A 587 -8.75 8.36 23.71
CA ARG A 587 -7.70 9.28 24.17
C ARG A 587 -6.33 8.83 23.67
N GLN A 588 -5.59 9.76 23.10
CA GLN A 588 -4.23 9.57 22.65
C GLN A 588 -3.27 10.35 23.54
N ASP A 589 -2.44 9.63 24.26
CA ASP A 589 -1.43 10.24 25.14
C ASP A 589 -0.03 10.03 24.54
N VAL A 590 0.77 11.10 24.51
CA VAL A 590 2.20 10.97 24.18
C VAL A 590 2.94 10.45 25.41
N MET A 591 3.56 9.28 25.25
CA MET A 591 4.33 8.61 26.28
C MET A 591 5.82 8.69 26.01
N LEU A 592 6.60 8.69 27.08
CA LEU A 592 8.03 8.40 27.07
C LEU A 592 8.26 7.15 27.90
N SER A 593 8.89 6.14 27.36
CA SER A 593 9.13 4.85 28.00
C SER A 593 10.55 4.38 27.78
N GLY A 594 11.08 3.59 28.71
CA GLY A 594 12.38 2.97 28.57
C GLY A 594 12.44 1.62 29.24
N VAL A 595 13.40 0.80 28.79
CA VAL A 595 13.65 -0.55 29.29
C VAL A 595 15.15 -0.81 29.37
N ILE A 596 15.57 -1.47 30.46
CA ILE A 596 16.92 -1.99 30.61
C ILE A 596 16.89 -3.47 30.98
N ALA A 597 17.79 -4.24 30.42
CA ALA A 597 17.98 -5.66 30.74
C ALA A 597 19.45 -6.06 30.60
N GLY A 598 19.85 -7.10 31.31
CA GLY A 598 21.19 -7.67 31.23
C GLY A 598 22.16 -7.04 32.24
N ASN A 599 23.36 -6.73 31.80
CA ASN A 599 24.42 -6.21 32.66
C ASN A 599 24.34 -4.67 32.79
N ARG A 600 24.73 -4.16 33.99
CA ARG A 600 24.80 -2.72 34.26
C ARG A 600 25.83 -2.05 33.35
N ASN A 601 27.02 -2.62 33.26
CA ASN A 601 28.12 -2.15 32.44
C ASN A 601 28.39 -3.13 31.28
N GLU A 602 29.06 -2.66 30.27
CA GLU A 602 29.69 -3.52 29.28
C GLU A 602 30.77 -4.38 29.94
N GLU A 603 31.10 -5.52 29.32
CA GLU A 603 32.16 -6.39 29.84
C GLU A 603 33.47 -5.66 29.81
N HIS A 604 34.10 -5.55 31.01
CA HIS A 604 35.34 -4.82 31.20
C HIS A 604 36.19 -5.54 32.26
N TRP A 605 37.49 -5.51 32.06
CA TRP A 605 38.45 -6.22 32.91
C TRP A 605 38.46 -5.75 34.36
N ASP A 606 38.14 -4.45 34.61
CA ASP A 606 38.20 -3.79 35.93
C ASP A 606 36.81 -3.55 36.56
N LEU A 607 35.75 -3.98 35.91
CA LEU A 607 34.38 -3.83 36.39
C LEU A 607 33.79 -5.20 36.73
N ALA A 608 33.23 -5.33 37.91
CA ALA A 608 32.50 -6.53 38.29
C ALA A 608 31.26 -6.70 37.39
N ARG A 609 31.05 -7.92 36.91
CA ARG A 609 29.83 -8.26 36.19
C ARG A 609 28.64 -8.23 37.14
N GLN A 610 27.77 -7.25 36.97
CA GLN A 610 26.60 -7.00 37.79
C GLN A 610 25.37 -6.79 36.93
N ALA A 611 24.29 -7.50 37.28
CA ALA A 611 23.02 -7.29 36.60
C ALA A 611 22.40 -5.93 36.92
N VAL A 612 21.62 -5.38 36.02
CA VAL A 612 20.85 -4.15 36.25
C VAL A 612 19.81 -4.35 37.36
N ASP A 613 19.54 -3.26 38.08
CA ASP A 613 18.50 -3.23 39.08
C ASP A 613 17.58 -2.02 38.95
N TYR A 614 16.58 -1.94 39.84
CA TYR A 614 15.59 -0.86 39.83
C TYR A 614 16.25 0.54 39.88
N TYR A 615 17.31 0.70 40.68
CA TYR A 615 17.96 2.00 40.90
C TYR A 615 18.79 2.47 39.69
N ASP A 616 19.25 1.55 38.86
CA ASP A 616 19.91 1.90 37.59
C ASP A 616 18.95 2.67 36.68
N LEU A 617 17.76 2.17 36.49
CA LEU A 617 16.77 2.85 35.65
C LEU A 617 16.15 4.08 36.32
N LYS A 618 16.01 4.04 37.66
CA LYS A 618 15.57 5.20 38.44
C LYS A 618 16.52 6.37 38.29
N GLY A 619 17.83 6.13 38.33
CA GLY A 619 18.85 7.17 38.11
C GLY A 619 18.81 7.76 36.71
N ASP A 620 18.53 6.97 35.69
CA ASP A 620 18.32 7.47 34.32
C ASP A 620 17.05 8.34 34.25
N LEU A 621 15.98 7.92 34.91
CA LEU A 621 14.72 8.67 35.00
C LEU A 621 14.89 9.99 35.76
N GLU A 622 15.59 9.97 36.89
CA GLU A 622 15.91 11.17 37.68
C GLU A 622 16.68 12.19 36.83
N ALA A 623 17.64 11.75 36.02
CA ALA A 623 18.34 12.64 35.08
C ALA A 623 17.40 13.31 34.05
N ILE A 624 16.35 12.63 33.59
CA ILE A 624 15.30 13.25 32.77
C ILE A 624 14.52 14.30 33.57
N LEU A 625 14.17 13.97 34.81
CA LEU A 625 13.41 14.86 35.70
C LEU A 625 14.21 16.10 36.07
N GLU A 626 15.53 15.98 36.24
CA GLU A 626 16.43 17.13 36.45
C GLU A 626 16.35 18.13 35.28
N LEU A 627 16.31 17.67 34.03
CA LEU A 627 16.11 18.55 32.85
C LEU A 627 14.82 19.35 32.93
N THR A 628 13.79 18.81 33.55
CA THR A 628 12.50 19.50 33.74
C THR A 628 12.53 20.53 34.86
N GLY A 629 13.54 20.51 35.74
CA GLY A 629 13.58 21.28 36.98
C GLY A 629 12.52 20.88 38.00
N LYS A 630 11.89 19.71 37.86
CA LYS A 630 10.78 19.23 38.68
C LYS A 630 11.13 18.03 39.57
N LEU A 631 12.39 17.64 39.61
CA LEU A 631 12.82 16.45 40.36
C LEU A 631 12.34 16.47 41.83
N ASP A 632 12.44 17.62 42.49
CA ASP A 632 12.01 17.79 43.88
C ASP A 632 10.48 17.76 44.07
N GLU A 633 9.71 17.88 42.97
CA GLU A 633 8.24 17.81 42.98
C GLU A 633 7.71 16.42 42.63
N VAL A 634 8.62 15.51 42.24
CA VAL A 634 8.28 14.14 41.90
C VAL A 634 8.41 13.22 43.09
N GLN A 635 7.42 12.35 43.28
CA GLN A 635 7.40 11.34 44.31
C GLN A 635 7.28 9.95 43.70
N PHE A 636 8.08 9.03 44.17
CA PHE A 636 8.00 7.61 43.83
C PHE A 636 7.27 6.88 44.97
N LYS A 637 6.05 6.43 44.72
CA LYS A 637 5.23 5.77 45.73
C LYS A 637 5.07 4.29 45.39
N ALA A 638 5.30 3.43 46.37
CA ALA A 638 5.01 2.01 46.25
C ALA A 638 3.52 1.81 45.92
N GLU A 639 3.23 1.34 44.72
CA GLU A 639 1.88 1.10 44.22
C GLU A 639 1.89 -0.15 43.34
N SER A 640 0.84 -0.96 43.47
CA SER A 640 0.73 -2.19 42.69
C SER A 640 0.42 -1.91 41.22
N ASN A 641 1.15 -2.58 40.34
CA ASN A 641 0.89 -2.63 38.91
C ASN A 641 0.97 -4.09 38.46
N PRO A 642 -0.01 -4.60 37.71
CA PRO A 642 -0.05 -6.02 37.32
C PRO A 642 1.16 -6.50 36.50
N ALA A 643 1.75 -5.58 35.72
CA ALA A 643 2.92 -5.88 34.90
C ALA A 643 4.24 -5.88 35.69
N LEU A 644 4.25 -5.35 36.91
CA LEU A 644 5.48 -5.08 37.65
C LEU A 644 5.56 -5.93 38.93
N HIS A 645 6.80 -6.14 39.36
CA HIS A 645 7.11 -6.85 40.60
C HIS A 645 6.55 -6.09 41.82
N PRO A 646 5.73 -6.73 42.70
CA PRO A 646 5.03 -6.02 43.77
C PRO A 646 5.93 -5.34 44.83
N GLY A 647 7.16 -5.84 45.00
CA GLY A 647 8.14 -5.27 45.92
C GLY A 647 9.25 -4.42 45.29
N GLN A 648 9.23 -4.25 43.96
CA GLN A 648 10.26 -3.52 43.20
C GLN A 648 9.62 -2.66 42.11
N SER A 649 8.60 -1.92 42.47
CA SER A 649 7.89 -1.00 41.57
C SER A 649 7.38 0.23 42.32
N ALA A 650 7.21 1.32 41.59
CA ALA A 650 6.64 2.54 42.10
C ALA A 650 5.80 3.25 41.02
N ALA A 651 4.73 3.87 41.45
CA ALA A 651 4.04 4.88 40.68
C ALA A 651 4.79 6.21 40.79
N ILE A 652 4.83 6.95 39.69
CA ILE A 652 5.50 8.25 39.57
C ILE A 652 4.43 9.33 39.69
N TYR A 653 4.54 10.17 40.70
CA TYR A 653 3.63 11.28 40.94
C TYR A 653 4.32 12.62 40.77
N LEU A 654 3.71 13.52 40.05
CA LEU A 654 4.11 14.92 39.93
C LEU A 654 3.00 15.80 40.52
N ARG A 655 3.32 16.54 41.59
CA ARG A 655 2.34 17.41 42.30
C ARG A 655 1.03 16.69 42.69
N GLY A 656 1.15 15.42 43.10
CA GLY A 656 0.02 14.60 43.50
C GLY A 656 -0.76 13.93 42.34
N GLU A 657 -0.43 14.19 41.11
CA GLU A 657 -0.98 13.50 39.92
C GLU A 657 -0.07 12.35 39.50
N ARG A 658 -0.63 11.17 39.30
CA ARG A 658 0.14 10.03 38.77
C ARG A 658 0.41 10.22 37.31
N ILE A 659 1.68 10.29 36.92
CA ILE A 659 2.15 10.49 35.56
C ILE A 659 2.73 9.23 34.91
N GLY A 660 3.01 8.18 35.69
CA GLY A 660 3.57 6.96 35.14
C GLY A 660 3.95 5.92 36.18
N PHE A 661 4.73 4.93 35.76
CA PHE A 661 5.27 3.85 36.56
C PHE A 661 6.71 3.54 36.24
N ILE A 662 7.44 3.02 37.20
CA ILE A 662 8.77 2.42 37.05
C ILE A 662 8.80 1.12 37.87
N GLY A 663 9.47 0.09 37.37
CA GLY A 663 9.60 -1.15 38.11
C GLY A 663 10.27 -2.29 37.38
N VAL A 664 10.58 -3.33 38.11
CA VAL A 664 10.99 -4.62 37.57
C VAL A 664 9.78 -5.32 36.99
N VAL A 665 9.89 -5.91 35.83
CA VAL A 665 8.81 -6.71 35.21
C VAL A 665 8.47 -7.85 36.16
N HIS A 666 7.17 -8.17 36.27
CA HIS A 666 6.71 -9.23 37.15
C HIS A 666 7.35 -10.58 36.76
N PRO A 667 7.88 -11.37 37.72
CA PRO A 667 8.60 -12.62 37.43
C PRO A 667 7.78 -13.65 36.63
N GLU A 668 6.46 -13.65 36.79
CA GLU A 668 5.56 -14.49 35.99
C GLU A 668 5.52 -14.03 34.54
N LEU A 669 5.55 -12.71 34.30
CA LEU A 669 5.56 -12.16 32.96
C LEU A 669 6.93 -12.31 32.30
N GLU A 670 8.04 -12.20 33.06
CA GLU A 670 9.37 -12.50 32.52
C GLU A 670 9.37 -13.91 31.90
N ARG A 671 8.79 -14.89 32.58
CA ARG A 671 8.69 -16.26 32.07
C ARG A 671 7.72 -16.38 30.89
N LYS A 672 6.52 -15.74 30.97
CA LYS A 672 5.50 -15.83 29.90
C LYS A 672 5.90 -15.12 28.61
N LEU A 673 6.74 -14.10 28.71
CA LEU A 673 7.25 -13.32 27.60
C LEU A 673 8.63 -13.76 27.11
N ASP A 674 9.18 -14.85 27.67
CA ASP A 674 10.52 -15.37 27.35
C ASP A 674 11.65 -14.37 27.55
N LEU A 675 11.52 -13.48 28.55
CA LEU A 675 12.58 -12.56 28.92
C LEU A 675 13.70 -13.31 29.65
N ASN A 676 14.93 -13.12 29.21
CA ASN A 676 16.09 -13.74 29.82
C ASN A 676 16.68 -12.83 30.91
N GLY A 677 16.23 -13.07 32.14
CA GLY A 677 16.69 -12.34 33.34
C GLY A 677 15.90 -11.07 33.59
N ARG A 678 16.33 -10.43 34.68
CA ARG A 678 15.66 -9.24 35.22
C ARG A 678 15.58 -8.11 34.19
N THR A 679 14.37 -7.63 33.94
CA THR A 679 14.04 -6.54 33.01
C THR A 679 13.33 -5.42 33.77
N ILE A 680 13.79 -4.19 33.62
CA ILE A 680 13.23 -3.04 34.33
C ILE A 680 12.70 -2.06 33.29
N VAL A 681 11.51 -1.52 33.54
CA VAL A 681 10.80 -0.60 32.63
C VAL A 681 10.33 0.65 33.35
N PHE A 682 10.24 1.77 32.62
CA PHE A 682 9.45 2.91 33.03
C PHE A 682 8.56 3.37 31.89
N GLU A 683 7.48 4.06 32.21
CA GLU A 683 6.64 4.78 31.26
C GLU A 683 6.03 6.01 31.93
N MET A 684 6.03 7.16 31.22
CA MET A 684 5.50 8.43 31.72
C MET A 684 4.76 9.20 30.64
N LEU A 685 3.76 9.98 31.07
CA LEU A 685 3.09 10.98 30.24
C LEU A 685 4.05 12.13 29.92
N TRP A 686 4.44 12.25 28.63
CA TRP A 686 5.37 13.29 28.20
C TRP A 686 4.81 14.70 28.36
N ASN A 687 3.53 14.92 28.05
CA ASN A 687 2.90 16.24 28.10
C ASN A 687 2.96 16.89 29.49
N LYS A 688 3.06 16.09 30.55
CA LYS A 688 3.20 16.59 31.93
C LYS A 688 4.62 17.06 32.25
N LEU A 689 5.59 16.67 31.42
CA LEU A 689 7.01 16.95 31.62
C LEU A 689 7.54 18.04 30.68
N ALA A 690 6.87 18.26 29.55
CA ALA A 690 7.35 19.14 28.49
C ALA A 690 7.51 20.62 28.90
N ASP A 691 6.77 21.07 29.92
CA ASP A 691 6.90 22.42 30.46
C ASP A 691 7.86 22.40 31.69
N ARG A 692 9.08 22.90 31.49
CA ARG A 692 10.12 22.90 32.52
C ARG A 692 10.04 24.11 33.43
N VAL A 693 10.49 23.93 34.65
CA VAL A 693 10.74 25.06 35.57
C VAL A 693 12.05 25.74 35.15
N LEU A 694 11.99 27.06 34.96
CA LEU A 694 13.18 27.83 34.66
C LEU A 694 14.04 27.94 35.93
N PRO A 695 15.35 27.71 35.82
CA PRO A 695 16.23 27.87 36.98
C PRO A 695 16.25 29.34 37.42
N ASP A 696 16.14 29.53 38.74
CA ASP A 696 16.31 30.84 39.39
C ASP A 696 17.69 30.92 40.03
N ALA A 697 18.33 32.07 39.85
CA ALA A 697 19.62 32.30 40.42
C ALA A 697 19.51 32.67 41.90
N GLY A 698 19.77 31.68 42.76
CA GLY A 698 19.88 31.93 44.22
C GLY A 698 21.20 32.56 44.58
N GLU A 699 21.23 33.17 45.77
CA GLU A 699 22.48 33.66 46.36
C GLU A 699 23.43 32.49 46.71
N ILE A 700 24.67 32.62 46.26
CA ILE A 700 25.70 31.66 46.63
C ILE A 700 26.30 32.07 47.98
N SER A 701 26.17 31.19 48.98
CA SER A 701 26.78 31.46 50.29
C SER A 701 28.31 31.57 50.19
N ARG A 702 28.84 32.59 50.86
CA ARG A 702 30.31 32.79 51.06
C ARG A 702 30.81 32.12 52.31
N PHE A 703 29.97 31.53 53.11
CA PHE A 703 30.26 30.91 54.38
C PHE A 703 30.41 29.38 54.26
N PRO A 704 31.24 28.75 55.10
CA PRO A 704 31.43 27.31 55.01
C PRO A 704 30.16 26.52 55.36
N SER A 705 29.93 25.42 54.65
CA SER A 705 28.92 24.44 55.02
C SER A 705 29.42 23.48 56.11
N ASN A 706 28.51 23.01 56.93
CA ASN A 706 28.77 22.01 57.95
C ASN A 706 27.99 20.73 57.66
N ARG A 707 28.65 19.58 57.72
CA ARG A 707 28.01 18.27 57.57
C ARG A 707 27.82 17.63 58.93
N ARG A 708 26.60 17.08 59.16
CA ARG A 708 26.31 16.24 60.33
C ARG A 708 25.65 14.96 59.82
N ASP A 709 26.11 13.85 60.36
CA ASP A 709 25.59 12.54 59.99
C ASP A 709 24.74 12.03 61.16
N ILE A 710 23.57 11.51 60.84
CA ILE A 710 22.64 10.85 61.77
C ILE A 710 22.35 9.44 61.26
N ALA A 711 22.25 8.49 62.19
CA ALA A 711 21.76 7.15 61.88
C ALA A 711 20.43 6.92 62.64
N VAL A 712 19.38 6.70 61.88
CA VAL A 712 18.05 6.52 62.43
C VAL A 712 17.49 5.12 62.12
N VAL A 713 16.98 4.46 63.12
CA VAL A 713 16.30 3.16 63.02
C VAL A 713 14.84 3.40 62.84
N VAL A 714 14.25 2.87 61.78
CA VAL A 714 12.82 2.97 61.43
C VAL A 714 12.29 1.61 61.03
N ALA A 715 11.00 1.43 61.09
CA ALA A 715 10.33 0.22 60.58
C ALA A 715 10.65 0.02 59.08
N GLU A 716 10.74 -1.23 58.66
CA GLU A 716 11.13 -1.61 57.29
C GLU A 716 10.24 -1.01 56.20
N ASN A 717 8.91 -0.86 56.51
CA ASN A 717 7.91 -0.33 55.64
C ASN A 717 7.90 1.21 55.47
N VAL A 718 8.73 1.93 56.27
CA VAL A 718 8.83 3.39 56.18
C VAL A 718 9.71 3.73 54.94
N PRO A 719 9.21 4.48 53.94
CA PRO A 719 9.98 4.89 52.79
C PRO A 719 11.12 5.82 53.23
N ALA A 720 12.34 5.61 52.69
CA ALA A 720 13.46 6.50 52.97
C ALA A 720 13.18 7.93 52.49
N ASP A 721 12.47 8.08 51.35
CA ASP A 721 12.10 9.39 50.80
C ASP A 721 11.29 10.26 51.77
N ASP A 722 10.34 9.64 52.50
CA ASP A 722 9.55 10.34 53.52
C ASP A 722 10.43 10.86 54.68
N ILE A 723 11.46 10.11 55.07
CA ILE A 723 12.44 10.51 56.06
C ILE A 723 13.27 11.71 55.58
N LEU A 724 13.79 11.63 54.34
CA LEU A 724 14.57 12.71 53.74
C LEU A 724 13.71 13.96 53.55
N ALA A 725 12.50 13.83 53.13
CA ALA A 725 11.57 14.94 52.96
C ALA A 725 11.23 15.64 54.27
N GLU A 726 11.08 14.88 55.39
CA GLU A 726 10.83 15.46 56.69
C GLU A 726 12.03 16.24 57.18
N CYS A 727 13.29 15.74 56.99
CA CYS A 727 14.51 16.46 57.31
C CYS A 727 14.61 17.77 56.53
N LYS A 728 14.36 17.75 55.22
CA LYS A 728 14.35 18.96 54.37
C LYS A 728 13.31 19.98 54.85
N LYS A 729 12.12 19.54 55.20
CA LYS A 729 11.00 20.39 55.68
C LYS A 729 11.36 21.08 56.98
N VAL A 730 11.82 20.34 57.93
CA VAL A 730 12.17 20.86 59.28
C VAL A 730 13.35 21.80 59.25
N GLY A 731 14.33 21.48 58.43
CA GLY A 731 15.56 22.26 58.29
C GLY A 731 15.56 23.30 57.17
N ALA A 732 14.42 23.65 56.59
CA ALA A 732 14.27 24.43 55.35
C ALA A 732 15.06 25.75 55.29
N ASN A 733 15.42 26.35 56.41
CA ASN A 733 16.16 27.60 56.48
C ASN A 733 17.69 27.42 56.59
N GLN A 734 18.17 26.25 56.91
CA GLN A 734 19.57 26.00 57.16
C GLN A 734 20.10 24.74 56.51
N ILE A 735 19.26 23.72 56.25
CA ILE A 735 19.68 22.49 55.58
C ILE A 735 19.62 22.71 54.07
N VAL A 736 20.79 22.72 53.46
CA VAL A 736 20.98 22.91 52.01
C VAL A 736 21.16 21.57 51.28
N GLY A 737 21.37 20.48 51.99
CA GLY A 737 21.51 19.16 51.41
C GLY A 737 21.15 18.04 52.40
N VAL A 738 20.42 17.05 51.94
CA VAL A 738 20.11 15.82 52.70
C VAL A 738 20.43 14.64 51.78
N ASN A 739 21.27 13.72 52.25
CA ASN A 739 21.66 12.56 51.45
C ASN A 739 21.65 11.28 52.29
N LEU A 740 21.02 10.25 51.80
CA LEU A 740 21.09 8.89 52.35
C LEU A 740 22.34 8.21 51.77
N PHE A 741 23.31 7.86 52.64
CA PHE A 741 24.54 7.25 52.16
C PHE A 741 24.73 5.80 52.60
N ASP A 742 23.95 5.30 53.58
CA ASP A 742 23.98 3.89 53.97
C ASP A 742 22.58 3.40 54.44
N VAL A 743 22.29 2.14 54.17
CA VAL A 743 21.09 1.42 54.64
C VAL A 743 21.56 0.10 55.27
N TYR A 744 21.45 0.00 56.56
CA TYR A 744 21.95 -1.17 57.27
C TYR A 744 20.84 -2.03 57.85
N ARG A 745 20.95 -3.31 57.63
CA ARG A 745 20.14 -4.37 58.20
C ARG A 745 21.06 -5.44 58.75
N GLY A 746 21.02 -5.69 60.03
CA GLY A 746 21.91 -6.70 60.60
C GLY A 746 22.04 -6.59 62.12
N LYS A 747 23.13 -7.10 62.66
CA LYS A 747 23.37 -7.15 64.11
C LYS A 747 23.26 -5.76 64.74
N GLY A 748 22.36 -5.63 65.75
CA GLY A 748 22.08 -4.35 66.43
C GLY A 748 20.89 -3.57 65.89
N VAL A 749 20.18 -4.11 64.89
CA VAL A 749 18.87 -3.61 64.39
C VAL A 749 17.87 -4.74 64.56
N GLU A 750 16.74 -4.46 65.16
CA GLU A 750 15.67 -5.46 65.34
C GLU A 750 15.09 -5.97 64.02
N GLU A 751 14.62 -7.20 63.99
CA GLU A 751 13.95 -7.76 62.83
C GLU A 751 12.70 -6.94 62.48
N GLY A 752 12.47 -6.59 61.22
CA GLY A 752 11.43 -5.68 60.77
C GLY A 752 11.77 -4.20 60.82
N TYR A 753 13.02 -3.87 61.17
CA TYR A 753 13.57 -2.50 61.17
C TYR A 753 14.80 -2.38 60.28
N LYS A 754 15.09 -1.14 59.87
CA LYS A 754 16.31 -0.76 59.12
C LYS A 754 16.92 0.50 59.71
N SER A 755 18.24 0.62 59.61
CA SER A 755 18.97 1.81 59.99
C SER A 755 19.33 2.60 58.75
N LEU A 756 18.93 3.86 58.69
CA LEU A 756 19.24 4.81 57.60
C LEU A 756 20.31 5.78 58.07
N ALA A 757 21.46 5.80 57.39
CA ALA A 757 22.49 6.77 57.65
C ALA A 757 22.35 7.97 56.69
N ILE A 758 22.09 9.13 57.27
CA ILE A 758 21.70 10.35 56.55
C ILE A 758 22.72 11.44 56.87
N SER A 759 23.27 12.10 55.86
CA SER A 759 24.03 13.30 56.02
C SER A 759 23.15 14.54 55.82
N LEU A 760 23.22 15.44 56.74
CA LEU A 760 22.65 16.77 56.70
C LEU A 760 23.73 17.80 56.44
N VAL A 761 23.59 18.58 55.37
CA VAL A 761 24.50 19.70 55.07
C VAL A 761 23.83 21.00 55.44
N LEU A 762 24.43 21.72 56.39
CA LEU A 762 23.88 22.96 56.91
C LEU A 762 24.71 24.14 56.45
N GLN A 763 24.08 25.22 56.01
CA GLN A 763 24.73 26.44 55.55
C GLN A 763 23.76 27.62 55.66
N ASP A 764 24.32 28.82 55.89
CA ASP A 764 23.55 30.06 55.87
C ASP A 764 24.17 31.00 54.82
N THR A 765 23.37 31.87 54.20
CA THR A 765 23.84 32.85 53.20
C THR A 765 24.36 34.11 53.83
N ALA A 766 23.98 34.43 55.06
CA ALA A 766 24.29 35.66 55.75
C ALA A 766 25.51 35.56 56.71
N ARG A 767 25.78 34.39 57.26
CA ARG A 767 26.82 34.19 58.28
C ARG A 767 27.28 32.73 58.40
N THR A 768 28.39 32.51 59.11
CA THR A 768 28.78 31.18 59.52
C THR A 768 27.85 30.71 60.63
N LEU A 769 27.36 29.46 60.54
CA LEU A 769 26.53 28.87 61.59
C LEU A 769 27.38 28.48 62.79
N GLU A 770 26.87 28.75 63.99
CA GLU A 770 27.50 28.34 65.23
C GLU A 770 27.14 26.88 65.61
N GLU A 771 27.97 26.21 66.35
CA GLU A 771 27.84 24.79 66.68
C GLU A 771 26.50 24.53 67.43
N GLU A 772 26.07 25.46 68.28
CA GLU A 772 24.80 25.35 69.02
C GLU A 772 23.59 25.38 68.07
N GLU A 773 23.59 26.20 67.04
CA GLU A 773 22.52 26.30 66.03
C GLU A 773 22.48 25.06 65.16
N ILE A 774 23.63 24.53 64.77
CA ILE A 774 23.79 23.29 64.05
C ILE A 774 23.21 22.14 64.86
N ALA A 775 23.60 21.99 66.11
CA ALA A 775 23.11 20.97 66.99
C ALA A 775 21.60 21.07 67.25
N ALA A 776 21.08 22.31 67.36
CA ALA A 776 19.66 22.55 67.56
C ALA A 776 18.82 22.14 66.32
N THR A 777 19.33 22.42 65.13
CA THR A 777 18.65 22.06 63.89
C THR A 777 18.66 20.55 63.68
N VAL A 778 19.78 19.87 63.93
CA VAL A 778 19.85 18.41 63.88
C VAL A 778 18.89 17.77 64.91
N ALA A 779 18.86 18.30 66.14
CA ALA A 779 17.95 17.81 67.19
C ALA A 779 16.48 17.96 66.79
N LYS A 780 16.08 19.07 66.15
CA LYS A 780 14.73 19.26 65.62
C LYS A 780 14.37 18.22 64.55
N CYS A 781 15.34 17.88 63.64
CA CYS A 781 15.12 16.84 62.63
C CYS A 781 14.91 15.48 63.31
N VAL A 782 15.73 15.11 64.26
CA VAL A 782 15.64 13.85 64.97
C VAL A 782 14.30 13.74 65.71
N GLU A 783 13.90 14.81 66.38
CA GLU A 783 12.64 14.84 67.12
C GLU A 783 11.43 14.72 66.18
N ALA A 784 11.43 15.40 65.03
CA ALA A 784 10.39 15.29 64.02
C ALA A 784 10.31 13.86 63.43
N LEU A 785 11.43 13.23 63.18
CA LEU A 785 11.50 11.83 62.71
C LEU A 785 10.97 10.87 63.79
N LYS A 786 11.26 11.12 65.06
CA LYS A 786 10.77 10.33 66.17
C LYS A 786 9.23 10.45 66.29
N GLN A 787 8.69 11.67 66.23
CA GLN A 787 7.25 11.92 66.34
C GLN A 787 6.46 11.35 65.18
N ARG A 788 6.97 11.48 63.96
CA ARG A 788 6.21 11.09 62.77
C ARG A 788 6.39 9.62 62.37
N PHE A 789 7.57 9.09 62.55
CA PHE A 789 7.96 7.75 62.06
C PHE A 789 8.37 6.80 63.17
N GLN A 790 8.29 7.23 64.45
CA GLN A 790 8.75 6.48 65.62
C GLN A 790 10.23 6.06 65.47
N ALA A 791 11.01 6.92 64.81
CA ALA A 791 12.42 6.68 64.57
C ALA A 791 13.21 6.77 65.87
N SER A 792 14.24 5.93 66.06
CA SER A 792 15.20 6.00 67.13
C SER A 792 16.62 6.23 66.57
N LEU A 793 17.43 6.98 67.33
CA LEU A 793 18.83 7.09 66.94
C LEU A 793 19.53 5.75 67.19
N ARG A 794 20.48 5.42 66.31
CA ARG A 794 21.41 4.33 66.52
C ARG A 794 22.70 4.92 67.04
N ASP A 795 23.16 4.43 68.21
CA ASP A 795 24.45 4.81 68.81
C ASP A 795 25.62 4.30 67.99
#